data_5f2f3a2fc73f15d0f4822418521ca0cc
#
_entry.id   5f2f3a2fc73f15d0f4822418521ca0cc
#
_cell.length_a   1.000
_cell.length_b   1.000
_cell.length_c   1.000
_cell.angle_alpha   90.00
_cell.angle_beta   90.00
_cell.angle_gamma   90.00
#
_symmetry.space_group_name_H-M   'P 1'
#
loop_
_entity.id
_entity.type
_entity.pdbx_description
1 polymer ?
#
loop_
_entity_poly.entity_id
_entity_poly.type
_entity_poly.pdbx_seq_one_letter_code
_entity_poly.pdbx_strand_id
1 'polypeptide(L)'
;MTDSDAPTPISSAPGSDPSPERDQAALWSVEVIAPPGLETALAEELRHLTGEPFSDRPFGASADLPVEAVYRVLADSLIAGRVYLPIARGAATQADELYDLANSVDWSVHLAATDSLSITATGGNDALRHTGFIATRVKDAIVDQFRDATGQRPDIDSETPGLRLHCHVSGNGQASLAIELSNGSLHRRGYRVDGGDAPLRENLAAGLLWRARWPQVASLGGGLFDPMCGSGTFLVEAALSLWGMPAALRRRRLGSPAWKGHVPNTRDAILDDAARGWLDNPPARGTLTIVGQDRDPLQLAAAHANIESAGLGEAIELMHADSFRAPCPTELQSAETGLLISNVPFGQRIDASLDQSEWTALCSRWVEGLPGWYWGILRAAESELTWPLRFEKRLMVLHGGVEVEFLRGQFSEKSVRRAAGPHALAGRLIEQGRRGEYDAADFANRLGKNWKQRKSLIKQGDNALRIYDADLPDFKLAVDWYRTEDDQTWLDIQEYQAPKQIDPQKARGRLAAATAAAVDTLGIDPDCVVVRQRARQSGRQQYGRLGGEHIERVLRERDSRLLINFTDYLDVGLFIDHRLVRDRIAELARGKRLLNLFCYTGSASVRAAMAGAAATTSVDLSNTYLDWAERNFELNGIAVDGRHQLLRADVLRWLDHQPRAAERFDVIFLDPPSFSNSKSMDDTLDVQRDHPDLIEACMPHLAPGGVLVFSNNRKGFTLQPSIVKRFQIDDMSRKTLPKDFARTPERRFVCEIRRP
;
A
#
# COMPACT_ATOMS: atom_id res chain seq x y z
N MET A 1 -6.08 42.04 42.12
CA MET A 1 -4.69 42.39 42.49
C MET A 1 -3.92 42.03 41.23
N THR A 2 -3.87 42.87 40.19
CA THR A 2 -2.96 44.06 40.00
C THR A 2 -1.52 43.63 40.06
N ASP A 3 -0.76 43.62 38.99
CA ASP A 3 -0.08 44.63 38.20
C ASP A 3 0.64 43.92 37.05
N SER A 4 0.51 44.22 35.78
CA SER A 4 1.05 45.35 34.98
C SER A 4 2.56 45.54 35.11
N ASP A 5 3.30 45.20 34.04
CA ASP A 5 4.46 45.98 33.64
C ASP A 5 4.75 45.77 32.14
N ALA A 6 4.44 46.81 31.37
CA ALA A 6 4.88 47.00 30.00
C ALA A 6 6.10 47.95 30.00
N PRO A 7 7.14 47.69 29.21
CA PRO A 7 8.19 48.67 29.01
C PRO A 7 7.86 49.67 27.91
N THR A 8 8.09 50.90 28.22
CA THR A 8 7.98 52.17 27.50
C THR A 8 8.86 52.23 26.22
N PRO A 9 8.46 53.01 25.21
CA PRO A 9 9.24 53.15 23.97
C PRO A 9 10.32 54.22 24.09
N ILE A 10 11.49 53.94 23.51
CA ILE A 10 12.59 54.88 23.34
C ILE A 10 12.40 55.69 22.05
N SER A 11 12.55 56.99 22.23
CA SER A 11 12.33 58.13 21.30
C SER A 11 13.40 58.26 20.20
N SER A 12 12.89 58.65 19.02
CA SER A 12 13.43 59.56 18.00
C SER A 12 14.79 59.31 17.36
N ALA A 13 14.74 58.91 16.09
CA ALA A 13 15.76 59.18 15.07
C ALA A 13 15.42 60.43 14.25
N PRO A 14 16.39 61.07 13.59
CA PRO A 14 16.08 62.02 12.56
C PRO A 14 16.48 61.47 11.18
N GLY A 15 15.75 61.87 10.15
CA GLY A 15 16.21 61.96 8.78
C GLY A 15 15.90 60.72 7.90
N SER A 16 14.72 60.59 7.43
CA SER A 16 14.41 59.80 6.23
C SER A 16 14.74 60.59 4.97
N ASP A 17 15.79 60.19 4.29
CA ASP A 17 15.96 60.47 2.87
C ASP A 17 14.77 59.89 2.09
N PRO A 18 14.17 60.60 1.11
CA PRO A 18 13.12 60.02 0.30
C PRO A 18 13.71 58.91 -0.54
N SER A 19 13.16 57.70 -0.37
CA SER A 19 13.40 56.57 -1.27
C SER A 19 13.22 57.04 -2.73
N PRO A 20 14.11 56.69 -3.67
CA PRO A 20 13.90 57.00 -5.07
C PRO A 20 12.54 56.46 -5.49
N GLU A 21 11.72 57.30 -6.10
CA GLU A 21 10.49 56.92 -6.78
C GLU A 21 10.77 55.65 -7.59
N ARG A 22 10.15 54.54 -7.24
CA ARG A 22 10.12 53.36 -8.11
C ARG A 22 9.44 53.86 -9.38
N ASP A 23 10.23 54.06 -10.42
CA ASP A 23 9.75 54.23 -11.80
C ASP A 23 8.63 53.18 -11.98
N GLN A 24 7.44 53.59 -12.44
CA GLN A 24 6.32 52.67 -12.67
C GLN A 24 6.72 51.77 -13.85
N ALA A 25 7.57 50.78 -13.58
CA ALA A 25 7.88 49.73 -14.53
C ALA A 25 6.55 49.06 -14.94
N ALA A 26 6.31 48.92 -16.22
CA ALA A 26 5.08 48.32 -16.77
C ALA A 26 4.90 46.93 -16.16
N LEU A 27 3.80 46.73 -15.44
CA LEU A 27 3.42 45.42 -14.86
C LEU A 27 2.83 44.55 -15.95
N TRP A 28 3.24 43.30 -15.98
CA TRP A 28 2.63 42.25 -16.83
C TRP A 28 1.67 41.41 -16.05
N SER A 29 0.38 41.42 -16.48
CA SER A 29 -0.61 40.51 -15.95
C SER A 29 -0.36 39.10 -16.44
N VAL A 30 0.11 38.21 -15.58
CA VAL A 30 0.43 36.82 -15.96
C VAL A 30 -0.47 35.79 -15.32
N GLU A 31 -0.68 34.72 -16.06
CA GLU A 31 -1.33 33.50 -15.59
C GLU A 31 -0.34 32.33 -15.64
N VAL A 32 -0.10 31.70 -14.50
CA VAL A 32 0.81 30.54 -14.34
C VAL A 32 -0.01 29.31 -14.07
N ILE A 33 0.17 28.28 -14.90
CA ILE A 33 -0.62 27.05 -14.82
C ILE A 33 0.15 25.97 -14.03
N ALA A 34 -0.56 25.26 -13.15
CA ALA A 34 -0.04 24.13 -12.37
C ALA A 34 -0.76 22.82 -12.70
N PRO A 35 -0.20 21.67 -12.32
CA PRO A 35 -0.98 20.44 -12.22
C PRO A 35 -2.16 20.61 -11.26
N PRO A 36 -3.36 20.09 -11.59
CA PRO A 36 -4.53 20.16 -10.71
C PRO A 36 -4.23 19.64 -9.30
N GLY A 37 -4.67 20.39 -8.28
CA GLY A 37 -4.42 20.09 -6.87
C GLY A 37 -3.14 20.71 -6.29
N LEU A 38 -2.31 21.38 -7.13
CA LEU A 38 -1.07 22.03 -6.70
C LEU A 38 -1.11 23.55 -6.79
N GLU A 39 -2.28 24.17 -6.98
CA GLU A 39 -2.45 25.61 -7.16
C GLU A 39 -1.86 26.39 -5.98
N THR A 40 -2.18 25.99 -4.75
CA THR A 40 -1.64 26.61 -3.53
C THR A 40 -0.13 26.47 -3.42
N ALA A 41 0.42 25.29 -3.76
CA ALA A 41 1.87 25.06 -3.73
C ALA A 41 2.59 25.94 -4.78
N LEU A 42 2.00 26.07 -5.98
CA LEU A 42 2.49 26.98 -7.00
C LEU A 42 2.50 28.43 -6.49
N ALA A 43 1.40 28.94 -5.95
CA ALA A 43 1.32 30.30 -5.47
C ALA A 43 2.32 30.58 -4.33
N GLU A 44 2.53 29.62 -3.42
CA GLU A 44 3.55 29.71 -2.36
C GLU A 44 4.97 29.74 -2.95
N GLU A 45 5.30 28.86 -3.91
CA GLU A 45 6.58 28.85 -4.62
C GLU A 45 6.83 30.20 -5.32
N LEU A 46 5.84 30.70 -6.06
CA LEU A 46 5.96 31.93 -6.83
C LEU A 46 6.17 33.15 -5.93
N ARG A 47 5.45 33.24 -4.79
CA ARG A 47 5.70 34.30 -3.78
C ARG A 47 7.12 34.22 -3.22
N HIS A 48 7.60 32.99 -2.97
CA HIS A 48 8.97 32.80 -2.49
C HIS A 48 10.02 33.23 -3.50
N LEU A 49 9.82 32.91 -4.79
CA LEU A 49 10.76 33.24 -5.87
C LEU A 49 10.81 34.72 -6.20
N THR A 50 9.66 35.42 -6.15
CA THR A 50 9.53 36.77 -6.67
C THR A 50 9.40 37.85 -5.61
N GLY A 51 8.95 37.47 -4.40
CA GLY A 51 8.52 38.41 -3.36
C GLY A 51 7.19 39.09 -3.64
N GLU A 52 6.52 38.78 -4.76
CA GLU A 52 5.28 39.44 -5.19
C GLU A 52 4.02 38.62 -4.80
N PRO A 53 2.87 39.27 -4.60
CA PRO A 53 1.65 38.57 -4.25
C PRO A 53 1.04 37.85 -5.46
N PHE A 54 0.56 36.62 -5.25
CA PHE A 54 -0.17 35.82 -6.24
C PHE A 54 -1.56 35.46 -5.72
N SER A 55 -2.54 35.54 -6.59
CA SER A 55 -3.92 35.09 -6.35
C SER A 55 -4.10 33.68 -6.89
N ASP A 56 -4.67 32.79 -6.06
CA ASP A 56 -5.03 31.45 -6.47
C ASP A 56 -6.17 31.51 -7.50
N ARG A 57 -6.09 30.66 -8.52
CA ARG A 57 -7.13 30.48 -9.53
C ARG A 57 -7.26 29.00 -9.87
N PRO A 58 -8.38 28.56 -10.46
CA PRO A 58 -8.51 27.21 -10.97
C PRO A 58 -7.33 26.87 -11.92
N PHE A 59 -6.65 25.76 -11.64
CA PHE A 59 -5.50 25.26 -12.40
C PHE A 59 -4.25 26.16 -12.37
N GLY A 60 -4.10 27.07 -11.40
CA GLY A 60 -2.89 27.87 -11.33
C GLY A 60 -2.95 29.08 -10.41
N ALA A 61 -2.18 30.09 -10.74
CA ALA A 61 -2.10 31.36 -10.04
C ALA A 61 -1.99 32.54 -11.02
N SER A 62 -2.35 33.76 -10.59
CA SER A 62 -2.22 34.96 -11.40
C SER A 62 -1.70 36.13 -10.57
N ALA A 63 -0.97 37.04 -11.22
CA ALA A 63 -0.46 38.26 -10.61
C ALA A 63 -0.12 39.32 -11.68
N ASP A 64 -0.09 40.59 -11.26
CA ASP A 64 0.50 41.68 -12.01
C ASP A 64 1.94 41.86 -11.52
N LEU A 65 2.91 41.56 -12.37
CA LEU A 65 4.31 41.43 -12.00
C LEU A 65 5.23 42.40 -12.77
N PRO A 66 6.30 42.92 -12.13
CA PRO A 66 7.42 43.49 -12.84
C PRO A 66 8.03 42.48 -13.83
N VAL A 67 8.58 42.92 -14.91
CA VAL A 67 9.14 42.08 -15.98
C VAL A 67 10.23 41.14 -15.46
N GLU A 68 11.05 41.59 -14.51
CA GLU A 68 12.10 40.82 -13.83
C GLU A 68 11.48 39.60 -13.10
N ALA A 69 10.39 39.81 -12.40
CA ALA A 69 9.68 38.74 -11.68
C ALA A 69 9.11 37.71 -12.66
N VAL A 70 8.58 38.14 -13.81
CA VAL A 70 8.09 37.19 -14.84
C VAL A 70 9.23 36.34 -15.40
N TYR A 71 10.40 36.92 -15.73
CA TYR A 71 11.54 36.14 -16.19
C TYR A 71 12.10 35.22 -15.11
N ARG A 72 12.05 35.62 -13.83
CA ARG A 72 12.42 34.75 -12.69
C ARG A 72 11.48 33.56 -12.57
N VAL A 73 10.16 33.76 -12.71
CA VAL A 73 9.17 32.66 -12.76
C VAL A 73 9.49 31.68 -13.89
N LEU A 74 9.75 32.20 -15.09
CA LEU A 74 10.12 31.37 -16.25
C LEU A 74 11.43 30.60 -16.02
N ALA A 75 12.44 31.23 -15.43
CA ALA A 75 13.74 30.64 -15.21
C ALA A 75 13.71 29.58 -14.10
N ASP A 76 13.05 29.86 -12.97
CA ASP A 76 13.29 29.14 -11.71
C ASP A 76 12.11 28.34 -11.15
N SER A 77 10.85 28.66 -11.51
CA SER A 77 9.72 27.89 -10.96
C SER A 77 9.79 26.42 -11.35
N LEU A 78 9.71 25.54 -10.37
CA LEU A 78 9.70 24.10 -10.56
C LEU A 78 8.27 23.53 -10.67
N ILE A 79 7.26 24.22 -10.12
CA ILE A 79 5.87 23.77 -10.13
C ILE A 79 5.11 24.24 -11.36
N ALA A 80 5.49 25.40 -11.92
CA ALA A 80 4.84 25.96 -13.10
C ALA A 80 4.86 24.97 -14.29
N GLY A 81 3.71 24.81 -14.91
CA GLY A 81 3.55 24.05 -16.15
C GLY A 81 3.67 24.90 -17.39
N ARG A 82 3.06 26.10 -17.39
CA ARG A 82 3.11 27.12 -18.45
C ARG A 82 2.92 28.50 -17.86
N VAL A 83 3.42 29.51 -18.58
CA VAL A 83 3.22 30.92 -18.22
C VAL A 83 2.59 31.62 -19.42
N TYR A 84 1.45 32.24 -19.20
CA TYR A 84 0.66 32.96 -20.18
C TYR A 84 0.61 34.46 -19.86
N LEU A 85 0.67 35.26 -20.89
CA LEU A 85 0.40 36.70 -20.85
C LEU A 85 -0.92 36.94 -21.61
N PRO A 86 -2.07 37.08 -20.96
CA PRO A 86 -3.34 37.39 -21.61
C PRO A 86 -3.29 38.75 -22.30
N ILE A 87 -3.68 38.82 -23.59
CA ILE A 87 -3.66 40.03 -24.41
C ILE A 87 -5.08 40.46 -24.83
N ALA A 88 -6.03 39.55 -24.89
CA ALA A 88 -7.42 39.86 -25.14
C ALA A 88 -8.37 38.91 -24.44
N ARG A 89 -9.54 39.42 -24.05
CA ARG A 89 -10.66 38.61 -23.50
C ARG A 89 -11.97 39.14 -24.04
N GLY A 90 -12.89 38.26 -24.38
CA GLY A 90 -14.20 38.66 -24.90
C GLY A 90 -15.14 37.49 -25.13
N ALA A 91 -16.30 37.77 -25.69
CA ALA A 91 -17.25 36.74 -26.07
C ALA A 91 -16.72 35.91 -27.25
N ALA A 92 -17.02 34.64 -27.25
CA ALA A 92 -16.76 33.67 -28.31
C ALA A 92 -17.81 32.55 -28.23
N THR A 93 -19.07 32.93 -28.34
CA THR A 93 -20.17 31.96 -28.40
C THR A 93 -20.25 31.29 -29.77
N GLN A 94 -19.72 31.94 -30.82
CA GLN A 94 -19.66 31.50 -32.20
C GLN A 94 -18.31 31.82 -32.83
N ALA A 95 -18.03 31.24 -34.02
CA ALA A 95 -16.75 31.37 -34.71
C ALA A 95 -16.42 32.82 -35.17
N ASP A 96 -17.45 33.60 -35.52
CA ASP A 96 -17.25 34.96 -35.94
C ASP A 96 -16.87 35.89 -34.81
N GLU A 97 -17.48 35.71 -33.64
CA GLU A 97 -17.10 36.47 -32.42
C GLU A 97 -15.65 36.16 -31.99
N LEU A 98 -15.20 34.88 -32.12
CA LEU A 98 -13.81 34.53 -31.88
C LEU A 98 -12.85 35.13 -32.88
N TYR A 99 -13.24 35.22 -34.16
CA TYR A 99 -12.46 35.90 -35.18
C TYR A 99 -12.35 37.40 -34.88
N ASP A 100 -13.45 38.05 -34.59
CA ASP A 100 -13.50 39.48 -34.23
C ASP A 100 -12.67 39.81 -33.01
N LEU A 101 -12.71 38.95 -31.97
CA LEU A 101 -11.87 39.09 -30.81
C LEU A 101 -10.37 38.98 -31.18
N ALA A 102 -10.00 38.00 -32.00
CA ALA A 102 -8.62 37.86 -32.44
C ALA A 102 -8.17 39.02 -33.36
N ASN A 103 -9.06 39.53 -34.22
CA ASN A 103 -8.79 40.66 -35.11
C ASN A 103 -8.75 42.04 -34.39
N SER A 104 -9.32 42.12 -33.19
CA SER A 104 -9.27 43.34 -32.36
C SER A 104 -7.90 43.61 -31.75
N VAL A 105 -7.00 42.64 -31.74
CA VAL A 105 -5.61 42.79 -31.28
C VAL A 105 -4.75 43.36 -32.42
N ASP A 106 -3.95 44.39 -32.17
CA ASP A 106 -2.93 44.82 -33.10
C ASP A 106 -1.73 43.88 -33.07
N TRP A 107 -1.70 42.94 -34.01
CA TRP A 107 -0.66 41.92 -34.05
C TRP A 107 0.70 42.45 -34.46
N SER A 108 0.74 43.65 -35.10
CA SER A 108 1.98 44.29 -35.54
C SER A 108 2.90 44.67 -34.36
N VAL A 109 2.34 44.88 -33.17
CA VAL A 109 3.11 45.16 -31.94
C VAL A 109 3.70 43.91 -31.32
N HIS A 110 3.24 42.72 -31.72
CA HIS A 110 3.68 41.46 -31.14
C HIS A 110 4.68 40.70 -32.02
N LEU A 111 4.51 40.69 -33.36
CA LEU A 111 5.39 39.98 -34.30
C LEU A 111 5.51 40.73 -35.64
N ALA A 112 6.46 40.37 -36.49
CA ALA A 112 6.56 40.84 -37.85
C ALA A 112 5.90 39.86 -38.84
N ALA A 113 5.55 40.35 -40.03
CA ALA A 113 5.00 39.50 -41.12
C ALA A 113 5.95 38.40 -41.59
N THR A 114 7.25 38.56 -41.32
CA THR A 114 8.31 37.58 -41.65
C THR A 114 8.53 36.50 -40.57
N ASP A 115 7.91 36.66 -39.43
CA ASP A 115 8.06 35.72 -38.31
C ASP A 115 7.11 34.50 -38.48
N SER A 116 7.33 33.50 -37.66
CA SER A 116 6.45 32.33 -37.58
C SER A 116 5.67 32.31 -36.29
N LEU A 117 4.50 31.69 -36.34
CA LEU A 117 3.63 31.52 -35.14
C LEU A 117 3.02 30.13 -35.03
N SER A 118 2.70 29.76 -33.82
CA SER A 118 1.81 28.60 -33.55
C SER A 118 0.69 29.00 -32.60
N ILE A 119 -0.46 28.34 -32.78
CA ILE A 119 -1.64 28.58 -31.93
C ILE A 119 -2.10 27.24 -31.36
N THR A 120 -2.20 27.20 -30.05
CA THR A 120 -2.83 26.10 -29.33
C THR A 120 -4.16 26.54 -28.76
N ALA A 121 -5.12 25.64 -28.67
CA ALA A 121 -6.41 25.95 -28.07
C ALA A 121 -6.82 24.90 -27.03
N THR A 122 -7.59 25.35 -26.04
CA THR A 122 -8.18 24.50 -25.01
C THR A 122 -9.63 24.91 -24.72
N GLY A 123 -10.40 24.00 -24.10
CA GLY A 123 -11.81 24.22 -23.82
C GLY A 123 -12.68 24.09 -25.06
N GLY A 124 -13.82 24.80 -25.05
CA GLY A 124 -14.83 24.80 -26.12
C GLY A 124 -16.22 24.97 -25.56
N ASN A 125 -17.17 25.26 -26.49
CA ASN A 125 -18.60 25.33 -26.22
C ASN A 125 -19.38 24.59 -27.29
N ASP A 126 -20.71 24.70 -27.33
CA ASP A 126 -21.56 23.97 -28.29
C ASP A 126 -21.28 24.31 -29.77
N ALA A 127 -20.85 25.53 -30.07
CA ALA A 127 -20.52 25.97 -31.43
C ALA A 127 -19.03 25.76 -31.75
N LEU A 128 -18.14 25.81 -30.77
CA LEU A 128 -16.68 25.73 -30.87
C LEU A 128 -16.17 24.45 -30.17
N ARG A 129 -16.52 23.27 -30.71
CA ARG A 129 -16.24 21.95 -30.07
C ARG A 129 -14.84 21.45 -30.30
N HIS A 130 -14.17 21.86 -31.40
CA HIS A 130 -12.88 21.32 -31.81
C HIS A 130 -11.75 22.33 -31.61
N THR A 131 -10.81 22.03 -30.76
CA THR A 131 -9.66 22.91 -30.47
C THR A 131 -8.85 23.26 -31.71
N GLY A 132 -8.72 22.33 -32.66
CA GLY A 132 -8.07 22.61 -33.96
C GLY A 132 -8.82 23.67 -34.77
N PHE A 133 -10.15 23.68 -34.78
CA PHE A 133 -10.97 24.70 -35.43
C PHE A 133 -10.82 26.05 -34.72
N ILE A 134 -10.84 26.08 -33.39
CA ILE A 134 -10.59 27.30 -32.60
C ILE A 134 -9.23 27.91 -32.98
N ALA A 135 -8.17 27.10 -32.98
CA ALA A 135 -6.81 27.56 -33.34
C ALA A 135 -6.75 28.09 -34.79
N THR A 136 -7.43 27.42 -35.72
CA THR A 136 -7.51 27.85 -37.13
C THR A 136 -8.21 29.20 -37.27
N ARG A 137 -9.34 29.39 -36.54
CA ARG A 137 -10.09 30.64 -36.62
C ARG A 137 -9.31 31.85 -36.10
N VAL A 138 -8.56 31.65 -34.97
CA VAL A 138 -7.64 32.70 -34.46
C VAL A 138 -6.50 32.94 -35.46
N LYS A 139 -5.95 31.91 -36.06
CA LYS A 139 -4.91 32.05 -37.10
C LYS A 139 -5.42 32.86 -38.29
N ASP A 140 -6.64 32.58 -38.77
CA ASP A 140 -7.20 33.28 -39.94
C ASP A 140 -7.28 34.79 -39.69
N ALA A 141 -7.77 35.22 -38.51
CA ALA A 141 -7.81 36.62 -38.13
C ALA A 141 -6.44 37.29 -38.13
N ILE A 142 -5.40 36.63 -37.61
CA ILE A 142 -4.03 37.14 -37.57
C ILE A 142 -3.46 37.30 -39.00
N VAL A 143 -3.61 36.24 -39.78
CA VAL A 143 -3.09 36.19 -41.15
C VAL A 143 -3.76 37.22 -42.04
N ASP A 144 -5.08 37.40 -41.91
CA ASP A 144 -5.83 38.37 -42.69
C ASP A 144 -5.40 39.82 -42.32
N GLN A 145 -5.24 40.12 -41.02
CA GLN A 145 -4.75 41.44 -40.57
C GLN A 145 -3.38 41.80 -41.19
N PHE A 146 -2.42 40.85 -41.18
CA PHE A 146 -1.11 41.08 -41.80
C PHE A 146 -1.18 41.20 -43.32
N ARG A 147 -2.03 40.38 -43.98
CA ARG A 147 -2.21 40.41 -45.43
C ARG A 147 -2.79 41.76 -45.88
N ASP A 148 -3.79 42.25 -45.15
CA ASP A 148 -4.44 43.52 -45.47
C ASP A 148 -3.50 44.72 -45.23
N ALA A 149 -2.66 44.66 -44.18
CA ALA A 149 -1.75 45.76 -43.84
C ALA A 149 -0.44 45.79 -44.66
N THR A 150 0.10 44.62 -45.03
CA THR A 150 1.47 44.52 -45.59
C THR A 150 1.56 43.74 -46.92
N GLY A 151 0.52 43.05 -47.32
CA GLY A 151 0.52 42.09 -48.43
C GLY A 151 1.27 40.78 -48.14
N GLN A 152 1.82 40.60 -46.93
CA GLN A 152 2.55 39.44 -46.48
C GLN A 152 1.79 38.74 -45.33
N ARG A 153 2.21 37.55 -44.95
CA ARG A 153 1.65 36.83 -43.83
C ARG A 153 2.73 36.11 -43.05
N PRO A 154 2.58 35.97 -41.71
CA PRO A 154 3.45 35.13 -40.93
C PRO A 154 3.29 33.63 -41.28
N ASP A 155 4.39 32.91 -41.19
CA ASP A 155 4.40 31.45 -41.39
C ASP A 155 3.84 30.70 -40.16
N ILE A 156 3.35 29.47 -40.39
CA ILE A 156 2.90 28.60 -39.34
C ILE A 156 3.97 27.53 -39.08
N ASP A 157 4.52 27.55 -37.86
CA ASP A 157 5.50 26.57 -37.40
C ASP A 157 5.04 25.98 -36.06
N SER A 158 4.75 24.68 -36.04
CA SER A 158 4.30 23.99 -34.82
C SER A 158 5.42 23.54 -33.90
N GLU A 159 6.66 23.43 -34.42
CA GLU A 159 7.81 22.92 -33.67
C GLU A 159 8.63 24.05 -33.02
N THR A 160 9.07 25.02 -33.82
CA THR A 160 9.95 26.12 -33.40
C THR A 160 9.39 27.49 -33.74
N PRO A 161 8.15 27.82 -33.36
CA PRO A 161 7.53 29.07 -33.73
C PRO A 161 8.23 30.27 -33.09
N GLY A 162 8.26 31.38 -33.85
CA GLY A 162 8.73 32.67 -33.34
C GLY A 162 7.78 33.22 -32.25
N LEU A 163 6.48 33.00 -32.39
CA LEU A 163 5.45 33.40 -31.40
C LEU A 163 4.54 32.22 -31.09
N ARG A 164 4.38 31.92 -29.80
CA ARG A 164 3.42 30.94 -29.32
C ARG A 164 2.19 31.62 -28.76
N LEU A 165 1.02 31.25 -29.25
CA LEU A 165 -0.28 31.74 -28.76
C LEU A 165 -1.11 30.62 -28.16
N HIS A 166 -1.88 30.98 -27.17
CA HIS A 166 -2.88 30.09 -26.55
C HIS A 166 -4.25 30.77 -26.55
N CYS A 167 -5.25 30.03 -27.01
CA CYS A 167 -6.65 30.42 -26.92
C CYS A 167 -7.39 29.49 -25.98
N HIS A 168 -8.05 30.02 -24.99
CA HIS A 168 -8.96 29.25 -24.15
C HIS A 168 -10.40 29.70 -24.39
N VAL A 169 -11.29 28.77 -24.72
CA VAL A 169 -12.74 29.03 -24.83
C VAL A 169 -13.43 28.27 -23.71
N SER A 170 -14.15 28.98 -22.87
CA SER A 170 -14.93 28.39 -21.78
C SER A 170 -16.31 27.91 -22.25
N GLY A 171 -16.91 26.97 -21.52
CA GLY A 171 -18.24 26.44 -21.84
C GLY A 171 -19.36 27.50 -21.84
N ASN A 172 -19.19 28.64 -21.14
CA ASN A 172 -20.11 29.78 -21.13
C ASN A 172 -19.86 30.81 -22.26
N GLY A 173 -18.98 30.45 -23.23
CA GLY A 173 -18.77 31.30 -24.41
C GLY A 173 -17.86 32.52 -24.18
N GLN A 174 -16.99 32.50 -23.18
CA GLN A 174 -15.91 33.49 -23.04
C GLN A 174 -14.62 32.94 -23.58
N ALA A 175 -13.86 33.76 -24.32
CA ALA A 175 -12.52 33.42 -24.78
C ALA A 175 -11.45 34.33 -24.18
N SER A 176 -10.24 33.77 -24.05
CA SER A 176 -9.03 34.47 -23.68
C SER A 176 -7.94 34.12 -24.69
N LEU A 177 -7.28 35.16 -25.27
CA LEU A 177 -6.08 35.03 -26.09
C LEU A 177 -4.87 35.45 -25.27
N ALA A 178 -3.82 34.63 -25.29
CA ALA A 178 -2.62 34.88 -24.51
C ALA A 178 -1.38 34.52 -25.29
N ILE A 179 -0.28 35.27 -25.06
CA ILE A 179 1.06 34.88 -25.48
C ILE A 179 1.58 33.83 -24.49
N GLU A 180 2.05 32.71 -24.98
CA GLU A 180 2.76 31.73 -24.18
C GLU A 180 4.22 32.12 -24.04
N LEU A 181 4.61 32.56 -22.86
CA LEU A 181 5.98 32.99 -22.57
C LEU A 181 6.91 31.80 -22.30
N SER A 182 6.38 30.66 -21.91
CA SER A 182 7.13 29.43 -21.75
C SER A 182 7.35 28.72 -23.09
N ASN A 183 8.45 27.99 -23.24
CA ASN A 183 8.70 27.15 -24.41
C ASN A 183 7.96 25.81 -24.30
N GLY A 184 6.64 25.84 -24.49
CA GLY A 184 5.80 24.70 -24.27
C GLY A 184 5.70 24.36 -22.78
N SER A 185 5.61 23.07 -22.47
CA SER A 185 5.41 22.63 -21.08
C SER A 185 6.71 22.67 -20.29
N LEU A 186 6.74 23.50 -19.22
CA LEU A 186 7.90 23.71 -18.36
C LEU A 186 8.33 22.46 -17.57
N HIS A 187 7.49 21.45 -17.46
CA HIS A 187 7.89 20.19 -16.84
C HIS A 187 8.94 19.43 -17.68
N ARG A 188 9.00 19.63 -18.99
CA ARG A 188 10.04 19.06 -19.84
C ARG A 188 11.36 19.82 -19.66
N ARG A 189 12.02 19.60 -18.53
CA ARG A 189 13.21 20.36 -18.17
C ARG A 189 14.41 20.08 -19.09
N GLY A 190 14.45 18.89 -19.69
CA GLY A 190 15.50 18.47 -20.63
C GLY A 190 16.62 17.64 -20.00
N TYR A 191 16.57 17.35 -18.71
CA TYR A 191 17.51 16.41 -18.08
C TYR A 191 17.12 14.95 -18.27
N ARG A 192 15.86 14.65 -18.56
CA ARG A 192 15.36 13.28 -18.71
C ARG A 192 15.88 12.67 -20.00
N VAL A 193 16.84 11.75 -19.88
CA VAL A 193 17.41 10.95 -20.96
C VAL A 193 16.60 9.67 -21.13
N ASP A 194 16.25 9.04 -20.02
CA ASP A 194 15.42 7.85 -19.97
C ASP A 194 14.27 8.03 -18.98
N GLY A 195 13.07 7.74 -19.41
CA GLY A 195 11.86 7.91 -18.60
C GLY A 195 11.44 6.67 -17.85
N GLY A 196 11.97 5.50 -18.20
CA GLY A 196 11.39 4.23 -17.77
C GLY A 196 9.93 4.10 -18.19
N ASP A 197 9.21 3.18 -17.58
CA ASP A 197 7.78 2.97 -17.82
C ASP A 197 6.91 3.99 -17.06
N ALA A 198 6.29 4.97 -17.75
CA ALA A 198 5.39 5.99 -17.20
C ALA A 198 5.99 6.81 -16.04
N PRO A 199 6.98 7.68 -16.33
CA PRO A 199 7.67 8.47 -15.32
C PRO A 199 6.75 9.52 -14.70
N LEU A 200 7.01 9.84 -13.42
CA LEU A 200 6.37 10.98 -12.75
C LEU A 200 6.73 12.28 -13.48
N ARG A 201 5.75 13.17 -13.72
CA ARG A 201 6.04 14.49 -14.30
C ARG A 201 6.85 15.33 -13.33
N GLU A 202 7.84 16.04 -13.84
CA GLU A 202 8.79 16.82 -13.04
C GLU A 202 8.10 17.88 -12.19
N ASN A 203 7.19 18.67 -12.76
CA ASN A 203 6.46 19.70 -12.00
C ASN A 203 5.45 19.14 -11.00
N LEU A 204 4.92 17.94 -11.23
CA LEU A 204 4.13 17.23 -10.23
C LEU A 204 5.03 16.80 -9.06
N ALA A 205 6.20 16.22 -9.34
CA ALA A 205 7.17 15.85 -8.31
C ALA A 205 7.60 17.05 -7.46
N ALA A 206 7.94 18.18 -8.11
CA ALA A 206 8.30 19.42 -7.42
C ALA A 206 7.18 19.94 -6.50
N GLY A 207 5.94 19.95 -6.99
CA GLY A 207 4.79 20.37 -6.19
C GLY A 207 4.51 19.43 -5.01
N LEU A 208 4.68 18.11 -5.17
CA LEU A 208 4.56 17.14 -4.10
C LEU A 208 5.67 17.27 -3.05
N LEU A 209 6.91 17.54 -3.47
CA LEU A 209 8.03 17.88 -2.58
C LEU A 209 7.70 19.13 -1.75
N TRP A 210 7.17 20.18 -2.38
CA TRP A 210 6.71 21.38 -1.68
C TRP A 210 5.63 21.06 -0.66
N ARG A 211 4.60 20.29 -1.05
CA ARG A 211 3.53 19.85 -0.14
C ARG A 211 4.03 18.94 0.98
N ALA A 212 5.11 18.19 0.75
CA ALA A 212 5.78 17.36 1.77
C ALA A 212 6.74 18.15 2.66
N ARG A 213 6.81 19.47 2.54
CA ARG A 213 7.65 20.39 3.32
C ARG A 213 9.16 20.27 3.02
N TRP A 214 9.53 19.80 1.84
CA TRP A 214 10.94 19.65 1.50
C TRP A 214 11.75 20.94 1.66
N PRO A 215 11.30 22.16 1.23
CA PRO A 215 12.07 23.39 1.44
C PRO A 215 12.38 23.66 2.90
N GLN A 216 11.43 23.41 3.83
CA GLN A 216 11.63 23.58 5.27
C GLN A 216 12.59 22.53 5.83
N VAL A 217 12.45 21.27 5.42
CA VAL A 217 13.32 20.18 5.84
C VAL A 217 14.77 20.47 5.42
N ALA A 218 14.96 20.84 4.16
CA ALA A 218 16.27 21.15 3.62
C ALA A 218 16.92 22.36 4.30
N SER A 219 16.15 23.43 4.60
CA SER A 219 16.67 24.61 5.31
C SER A 219 17.16 24.30 6.73
N LEU A 220 16.72 23.20 7.32
CA LEU A 220 17.20 22.69 8.62
C LEU A 220 18.36 21.68 8.47
N GLY A 221 18.90 21.49 7.27
CA GLY A 221 19.95 20.50 7.02
C GLY A 221 19.46 19.07 6.94
N GLY A 222 18.16 18.85 6.75
CA GLY A 222 17.55 17.53 6.72
C GLY A 222 17.75 16.77 5.40
N GLY A 223 17.88 15.44 5.50
CA GLY A 223 18.07 14.55 4.35
C GLY A 223 16.80 14.22 3.58
N LEU A 224 16.97 13.64 2.39
CA LEU A 224 15.87 13.10 1.58
C LEU A 224 16.13 11.64 1.22
N PHE A 225 15.09 10.83 1.33
CA PHE A 225 15.12 9.41 0.96
C PHE A 225 13.94 9.04 0.06
N ASP A 226 14.24 8.52 -1.13
CA ASP A 226 13.25 7.85 -1.98
C ASP A 226 13.54 6.34 -2.04
N PRO A 227 12.81 5.51 -1.26
CA PRO A 227 13.05 4.07 -1.17
C PRO A 227 12.64 3.28 -2.42
N MET A 228 11.98 3.89 -3.41
CA MET A 228 11.55 3.25 -4.66
C MET A 228 11.66 4.28 -5.79
N CYS A 229 12.89 4.79 -6.01
CA CYS A 229 13.14 6.01 -6.76
C CYS A 229 12.86 5.91 -8.27
N GLY A 230 12.75 4.69 -8.81
CA GLY A 230 12.58 4.51 -10.25
C GLY A 230 13.65 5.27 -11.05
N SER A 231 13.25 6.09 -12.02
CA SER A 231 14.16 6.93 -12.82
C SER A 231 14.64 8.21 -12.11
N GLY A 232 14.46 8.34 -10.78
CA GLY A 232 15.07 9.38 -9.94
C GLY A 232 14.37 10.75 -9.97
N THR A 233 13.12 10.85 -10.40
CA THR A 233 12.46 12.16 -10.57
C THR A 233 12.38 12.98 -9.28
N PHE A 234 11.96 12.38 -8.15
CA PHE A 234 11.93 13.09 -6.86
C PHE A 234 13.31 13.56 -6.42
N LEU A 235 14.35 12.75 -6.64
CA LEU A 235 15.73 13.06 -6.27
C LEU A 235 16.24 14.29 -7.03
N VAL A 236 16.06 14.29 -8.36
CA VAL A 236 16.48 15.41 -9.21
C VAL A 236 15.72 16.68 -8.88
N GLU A 237 14.38 16.62 -8.76
CA GLU A 237 13.58 17.81 -8.45
C GLU A 237 13.86 18.36 -7.05
N ALA A 238 14.14 17.48 -6.07
CA ALA A 238 14.56 17.91 -4.75
C ALA A 238 15.91 18.66 -4.79
N ALA A 239 16.89 18.14 -5.53
CA ALA A 239 18.17 18.78 -5.68
C ALA A 239 18.07 20.11 -6.46
N LEU A 240 17.31 20.15 -7.57
CA LEU A 240 17.08 21.38 -8.32
C LEU A 240 16.40 22.48 -7.50
N SER A 241 15.58 22.12 -6.52
CA SER A 241 14.94 23.09 -5.61
C SER A 241 15.94 23.76 -4.65
N LEU A 242 17.11 23.15 -4.42
CA LEU A 242 18.15 23.65 -3.51
C LEU A 242 19.22 24.46 -4.26
N TRP A 243 19.72 23.90 -5.33
CA TRP A 243 20.82 24.50 -6.11
C TRP A 243 20.33 25.29 -7.33
N GLY A 244 19.03 25.27 -7.61
CA GLY A 244 18.46 25.86 -8.82
C GLY A 244 18.69 24.96 -10.05
N MET A 245 18.33 25.46 -11.22
CA MET A 245 18.56 24.75 -12.49
C MET A 245 19.85 25.21 -13.17
N PRO A 246 20.60 24.31 -13.84
CA PRO A 246 21.70 24.68 -14.71
C PRO A 246 21.27 25.69 -15.79
N ALA A 247 22.14 26.58 -16.17
CA ALA A 247 21.87 27.61 -17.18
C ALA A 247 21.31 27.05 -18.50
N ALA A 248 21.82 25.89 -18.94
CA ALA A 248 21.36 25.23 -20.16
C ALA A 248 19.88 24.81 -20.08
N LEU A 249 19.42 24.34 -18.93
CA LEU A 249 18.02 23.97 -18.72
C LEU A 249 17.13 25.22 -18.63
N ARG A 250 17.60 26.30 -17.99
CA ARG A 250 16.86 27.57 -17.90
C ARG A 250 16.62 28.19 -19.24
N ARG A 251 17.63 28.27 -20.10
CA ARG A 251 17.53 28.87 -21.45
C ARG A 251 16.50 28.17 -22.33
N ARG A 252 16.33 26.88 -22.18
CA ARG A 252 15.30 26.08 -22.91
C ARG A 252 13.86 26.44 -22.55
N ARG A 253 13.63 27.10 -21.41
CA ARG A 253 12.30 27.38 -20.87
C ARG A 253 11.64 28.62 -21.47
N LEU A 254 12.41 29.48 -22.09
CA LEU A 254 11.91 30.71 -22.72
C LEU A 254 11.29 30.40 -24.08
N GLY A 255 10.02 30.77 -24.25
CA GLY A 255 9.26 30.65 -25.49
C GLY A 255 9.15 31.98 -26.22
N SER A 256 8.48 31.95 -27.37
CA SER A 256 8.13 33.12 -28.17
C SER A 256 9.31 34.06 -28.48
N PRO A 257 10.43 33.54 -29.06
CA PRO A 257 11.65 34.33 -29.22
C PRO A 257 11.49 35.55 -30.13
N ALA A 258 10.53 35.56 -31.06
CA ALA A 258 10.23 36.70 -31.95
C ALA A 258 9.22 37.67 -31.34
N TRP A 259 8.72 37.43 -30.13
CA TRP A 259 7.79 38.36 -29.49
C TRP A 259 8.47 39.73 -29.23
N LYS A 260 7.94 40.78 -29.82
CA LYS A 260 8.50 42.15 -29.72
C LYS A 260 8.42 42.75 -28.32
N GLY A 261 7.59 42.22 -27.45
CA GLY A 261 7.45 42.64 -26.04
C GLY A 261 8.54 42.13 -25.10
N HIS A 262 9.48 41.27 -25.57
CA HIS A 262 10.60 40.88 -24.75
C HIS A 262 11.51 42.02 -24.36
N VAL A 263 12.05 41.97 -23.13
CA VAL A 263 13.06 42.91 -22.62
C VAL A 263 14.41 42.17 -22.53
N PRO A 264 15.21 42.14 -23.62
CA PRO A 264 16.38 41.27 -23.72
C PRO A 264 17.39 41.46 -22.61
N ASN A 265 17.71 42.70 -22.25
CA ASN A 265 18.71 42.99 -21.21
C ASN A 265 18.30 42.44 -19.84
N THR A 266 17.03 42.59 -19.45
CA THR A 266 16.49 42.05 -18.19
C THR A 266 16.49 40.54 -18.22
N ARG A 267 16.02 39.94 -19.33
CA ARG A 267 16.01 38.50 -19.52
C ARG A 267 17.41 37.90 -19.38
N ASP A 268 18.39 38.46 -20.09
CA ASP A 268 19.73 37.92 -20.13
C ASP A 268 20.44 38.11 -18.79
N ALA A 269 20.20 39.22 -18.07
CA ALA A 269 20.71 39.44 -16.72
C ALA A 269 20.21 38.37 -15.73
N ILE A 270 18.91 38.02 -15.78
CA ILE A 270 18.34 36.95 -14.91
C ILE A 270 18.97 35.59 -15.22
N LEU A 271 19.15 35.27 -16.52
CA LEU A 271 19.77 33.99 -16.90
C LEU A 271 21.24 33.90 -16.52
N ASP A 272 21.98 35.00 -16.63
CA ASP A 272 23.42 35.05 -16.31
C ASP A 272 23.66 35.04 -14.78
N ASP A 273 22.82 35.73 -14.01
CA ASP A 273 22.86 35.69 -12.55
C ASP A 273 22.66 34.27 -12.01
N ALA A 274 21.67 33.59 -12.54
CA ALA A 274 21.37 32.21 -12.22
C ALA A 274 22.50 31.23 -12.63
N ALA A 275 23.20 31.51 -13.76
CA ALA A 275 24.35 30.71 -14.19
C ALA A 275 25.54 30.87 -13.24
N ARG A 276 25.80 32.11 -12.77
CA ARG A 276 26.83 32.39 -11.77
C ARG A 276 26.56 31.69 -10.46
N GLY A 277 25.32 31.76 -9.92
CA GLY A 277 24.96 31.09 -8.71
C GLY A 277 25.25 29.58 -8.70
N TRP A 278 25.05 28.92 -9.84
CA TRP A 278 25.39 27.48 -9.98
C TRP A 278 26.90 27.23 -10.00
N LEU A 279 27.69 28.14 -10.63
CA LEU A 279 29.16 28.05 -10.68
C LEU A 279 29.80 28.34 -9.33
N ASP A 280 29.27 29.32 -8.60
CA ASP A 280 29.79 29.76 -7.30
C ASP A 280 29.45 28.78 -6.17
N ASN A 281 28.34 28.04 -6.30
CA ASN A 281 27.87 27.04 -5.31
C ASN A 281 27.41 25.77 -6.01
N PRO A 282 28.33 24.97 -6.56
CA PRO A 282 27.98 23.74 -7.27
C PRO A 282 27.37 22.69 -6.32
N PRO A 283 26.46 21.85 -6.84
CA PRO A 283 25.95 20.72 -6.08
C PRO A 283 27.08 19.80 -5.60
N ALA A 284 27.17 19.58 -4.31
CA ALA A 284 28.25 18.77 -3.72
C ALA A 284 27.72 17.83 -2.64
N ARG A 285 28.33 16.65 -2.51
CA ARG A 285 28.09 15.74 -1.40
C ARG A 285 28.43 16.39 -0.07
N GLY A 286 27.61 16.13 0.95
CA GLY A 286 27.84 16.54 2.32
C GLY A 286 27.16 17.83 2.75
N THR A 287 26.59 18.61 1.83
CA THR A 287 25.73 19.75 2.20
C THR A 287 24.35 19.26 2.66
N LEU A 288 23.79 18.26 1.97
CA LEU A 288 22.56 17.54 2.34
C LEU A 288 22.65 16.12 1.79
N THR A 289 22.11 15.16 2.53
CA THR A 289 22.10 13.75 2.11
C THR A 289 20.83 13.47 1.30
N ILE A 290 20.98 13.25 -0.02
CA ILE A 290 19.90 12.85 -0.91
C ILE A 290 20.17 11.43 -1.41
N VAL A 291 19.34 10.47 -1.01
CA VAL A 291 19.51 9.04 -1.31
C VAL A 291 18.31 8.50 -2.05
N GLY A 292 18.55 7.83 -3.16
CA GLY A 292 17.58 7.03 -3.91
C GLY A 292 17.90 5.55 -3.83
N GLN A 293 16.87 4.73 -3.67
CA GLN A 293 16.99 3.28 -3.66
C GLN A 293 15.98 2.67 -4.62
N ASP A 294 16.40 1.64 -5.36
CA ASP A 294 15.48 0.81 -6.15
C ASP A 294 15.98 -0.62 -6.23
N ARG A 295 15.08 -1.57 -6.40
CA ARG A 295 15.40 -2.99 -6.59
C ARG A 295 15.72 -3.34 -8.03
N ASP A 296 15.30 -2.50 -8.99
CA ASP A 296 15.48 -2.72 -10.42
C ASP A 296 16.74 -2.00 -10.92
N PRO A 297 17.78 -2.73 -11.34
CA PRO A 297 19.02 -2.13 -11.84
C PRO A 297 18.80 -1.30 -13.12
N LEU A 298 17.77 -1.58 -13.91
CA LEU A 298 17.45 -0.78 -15.11
C LEU A 298 16.89 0.58 -14.72
N GLN A 299 16.05 0.65 -13.70
CA GLN A 299 15.55 1.92 -13.17
C GLN A 299 16.68 2.76 -12.57
N LEU A 300 17.61 2.13 -11.84
CA LEU A 300 18.80 2.83 -11.32
C LEU A 300 19.72 3.34 -12.42
N ALA A 301 19.90 2.61 -13.51
CA ALA A 301 20.67 3.08 -14.66
C ALA A 301 20.00 4.33 -15.30
N ALA A 302 18.67 4.32 -15.44
CA ALA A 302 17.90 5.47 -15.90
C ALA A 302 18.02 6.66 -14.93
N ALA A 303 17.92 6.40 -13.61
CA ALA A 303 18.11 7.43 -12.59
C ALA A 303 19.50 8.06 -12.67
N HIS A 304 20.55 7.24 -12.79
CA HIS A 304 21.93 7.72 -12.94
C HIS A 304 22.09 8.62 -14.17
N ALA A 305 21.59 8.17 -15.33
CA ALA A 305 21.66 8.95 -16.57
C ALA A 305 20.94 10.32 -16.46
N ASN A 306 19.78 10.34 -15.79
CA ASN A 306 19.01 11.56 -15.57
C ASN A 306 19.72 12.52 -14.59
N ILE A 307 20.29 11.99 -13.51
CA ILE A 307 21.06 12.73 -12.50
C ILE A 307 22.31 13.37 -13.14
N GLU A 308 23.07 12.59 -13.92
CA GLU A 308 24.24 13.09 -14.66
C GLU A 308 23.85 14.18 -15.66
N SER A 309 22.76 13.95 -16.44
CA SER A 309 22.24 14.95 -17.39
C SER A 309 21.76 16.24 -16.70
N ALA A 310 21.34 16.17 -15.46
CA ALA A 310 20.99 17.33 -14.64
C ALA A 310 22.21 18.02 -13.99
N GLY A 311 23.40 17.45 -14.10
CA GLY A 311 24.62 17.96 -13.46
C GLY A 311 24.66 17.73 -11.94
N LEU A 312 24.00 16.68 -11.44
CA LEU A 312 23.78 16.42 -10.01
C LEU A 312 24.50 15.16 -9.50
N GLY A 313 25.41 14.58 -10.29
CA GLY A 313 26.09 13.31 -9.96
C GLY A 313 26.81 13.33 -8.62
N GLU A 314 27.37 14.46 -8.22
CA GLU A 314 28.06 14.62 -6.93
C GLU A 314 27.13 14.88 -5.75
N ALA A 315 25.82 15.16 -5.99
CA ALA A 315 24.87 15.55 -4.94
C ALA A 315 23.92 14.44 -4.51
N ILE A 316 23.73 13.41 -5.34
CA ILE A 316 22.72 12.35 -5.15
C ILE A 316 23.41 10.99 -5.11
N GLU A 317 23.04 10.18 -4.13
CA GLU A 317 23.50 8.81 -3.98
C GLU A 317 22.42 7.81 -4.41
N LEU A 318 22.80 6.78 -5.18
CA LEU A 318 21.92 5.71 -5.60
C LEU A 318 22.35 4.37 -5.00
N MET A 319 21.38 3.61 -4.50
CA MET A 319 21.57 2.31 -3.87
C MET A 319 20.74 1.22 -4.54
N HIS A 320 21.37 0.11 -4.90
CA HIS A 320 20.66 -1.07 -5.39
C HIS A 320 20.22 -1.95 -4.22
N ALA A 321 18.97 -1.84 -3.81
CA ALA A 321 18.40 -2.66 -2.73
C ALA A 321 16.88 -2.78 -2.83
N ASP A 322 16.35 -3.88 -2.27
CA ASP A 322 14.90 -4.10 -2.15
C ASP A 322 14.40 -3.49 -0.83
N SER A 323 13.61 -2.44 -0.90
CA SER A 323 13.06 -1.74 0.27
C SER A 323 12.19 -2.62 1.17
N PHE A 324 11.60 -3.68 0.62
CA PHE A 324 10.85 -4.65 1.44
C PHE A 324 11.75 -5.54 2.30
N ARG A 325 13.08 -5.52 2.10
CA ARG A 325 14.04 -6.39 2.79
C ARG A 325 15.19 -5.64 3.43
N ALA A 326 15.68 -4.58 2.79
CA ALA A 326 16.79 -3.77 3.27
C ALA A 326 16.38 -2.87 4.45
N PRO A 327 17.27 -2.59 5.40
CA PRO A 327 17.09 -1.53 6.39
C PRO A 327 17.15 -0.15 5.71
N CYS A 328 16.74 0.91 6.43
CA CYS A 328 17.01 2.28 6.00
C CYS A 328 18.52 2.53 5.90
N PRO A 329 18.99 3.29 4.89
CA PRO A 329 20.40 3.63 4.74
C PRO A 329 21.00 4.26 6.01
N THR A 330 22.21 3.83 6.38
CA THR A 330 22.89 4.31 7.61
C THR A 330 23.29 5.77 7.51
N GLU A 331 23.55 6.26 6.31
CA GLU A 331 23.91 7.64 5.98
C GLU A 331 22.81 8.63 6.37
N LEU A 332 21.56 8.17 6.39
CA LEU A 332 20.40 8.98 6.77
C LEU A 332 20.16 9.04 8.28
N GLN A 333 20.71 8.11 9.04
CA GLN A 333 20.46 8.00 10.49
C GLN A 333 21.14 9.13 11.30
N SER A 334 22.12 9.82 10.72
CA SER A 334 22.80 10.96 11.33
C SER A 334 21.99 12.27 11.27
N ALA A 335 20.97 12.34 10.42
CA ALA A 335 20.14 13.53 10.27
C ALA A 335 19.00 13.54 11.27
N GLU A 336 18.93 14.60 12.09
CA GLU A 336 17.86 14.77 13.10
C GLU A 336 16.47 14.95 12.48
N THR A 337 16.40 15.38 11.22
CA THR A 337 15.16 15.53 10.44
C THR A 337 15.39 15.14 8.98
N GLY A 338 14.33 14.86 8.27
CA GLY A 338 14.39 14.53 6.85
C GLY A 338 13.02 14.32 6.23
N LEU A 339 13.02 13.98 4.95
CA LEU A 339 11.84 13.63 4.17
C LEU A 339 12.03 12.28 3.49
N LEU A 340 11.18 11.32 3.81
CA LEU A 340 10.95 10.14 2.98
C LEU A 340 9.85 10.47 1.97
N ILE A 341 10.15 10.35 0.67
CA ILE A 341 9.15 10.58 -0.38
C ILE A 341 9.26 9.49 -1.43
N SER A 342 8.13 8.96 -1.90
CA SER A 342 8.15 7.93 -2.93
C SER A 342 6.86 7.86 -3.73
N ASN A 343 7.00 7.46 -4.99
CA ASN A 343 5.92 7.03 -5.85
C ASN A 343 5.86 5.51 -5.82
N VAL A 344 5.12 4.96 -4.84
CA VAL A 344 5.06 3.51 -4.67
C VAL A 344 4.37 2.83 -5.86
N PRO A 345 4.80 1.61 -6.25
CA PRO A 345 4.20 0.90 -7.37
C PRO A 345 2.72 0.61 -7.12
N PHE A 346 1.88 0.74 -8.16
CA PHE A 346 0.45 0.46 -8.13
C PHE A 346 -0.04 -0.19 -9.43
N GLY A 347 -1.24 -0.80 -9.40
CA GLY A 347 -1.81 -1.50 -10.54
C GLY A 347 -1.04 -2.76 -10.91
N GLN A 348 -0.79 -3.01 -12.20
CA GLN A 348 -0.09 -4.19 -12.70
C GLN A 348 1.40 -4.27 -12.28
N ARG A 349 1.95 -3.20 -11.69
CA ARG A 349 3.34 -3.13 -11.20
C ARG A 349 3.51 -3.63 -9.77
N ILE A 350 2.42 -3.86 -9.05
CA ILE A 350 2.49 -4.51 -7.74
C ILE A 350 2.80 -5.98 -8.01
N ASP A 351 3.91 -6.47 -7.42
CA ASP A 351 4.13 -7.90 -7.31
C ASP A 351 2.91 -8.49 -6.60
N ALA A 352 2.15 -9.35 -7.28
CA ALA A 352 0.93 -9.96 -6.75
C ALA A 352 1.16 -10.76 -5.45
N SER A 353 2.42 -10.93 -5.04
CA SER A 353 2.83 -11.57 -3.80
C SER A 353 2.91 -10.61 -2.60
N LEU A 354 2.88 -9.27 -2.81
CA LEU A 354 2.98 -8.30 -1.72
C LEU A 354 1.62 -8.11 -1.05
N ASP A 355 1.53 -8.55 0.19
CA ASP A 355 0.32 -8.45 0.99
C ASP A 355 0.34 -7.26 1.99
N GLN A 356 -0.77 -7.07 2.70
CA GLN A 356 -0.91 -6.03 3.72
C GLN A 356 0.16 -6.12 4.83
N SER A 357 0.65 -7.33 5.15
CA SER A 357 1.63 -7.55 6.21
C SER A 357 3.02 -7.08 5.80
N GLU A 358 3.41 -7.30 4.54
CA GLU A 358 4.69 -6.84 3.99
C GLU A 358 4.75 -5.31 3.91
N TRP A 359 3.65 -4.66 3.49
CA TRP A 359 3.54 -3.19 3.53
C TRP A 359 3.59 -2.64 4.96
N THR A 360 2.96 -3.33 5.92
CA THR A 360 3.01 -2.93 7.33
C THR A 360 4.42 -3.09 7.90
N ALA A 361 5.12 -4.18 7.56
CA ALA A 361 6.49 -4.42 7.97
C ALA A 361 7.47 -3.39 7.36
N LEU A 362 7.28 -3.02 6.08
CA LEU A 362 8.05 -1.97 5.42
C LEU A 362 7.85 -0.62 6.13
N CYS A 363 6.61 -0.22 6.36
CA CYS A 363 6.29 1.02 7.05
C CYS A 363 6.82 1.05 8.48
N SER A 364 6.84 -0.09 9.19
CA SER A 364 7.42 -0.20 10.54
C SER A 364 8.92 0.06 10.51
N ARG A 365 9.66 -0.52 9.55
CA ARG A 365 11.09 -0.25 9.38
C ARG A 365 11.40 1.22 9.08
N TRP A 366 10.56 1.89 8.28
CA TRP A 366 10.72 3.32 8.03
C TRP A 366 10.54 4.16 9.30
N VAL A 367 9.51 3.83 10.10
CA VAL A 367 9.25 4.52 11.39
C VAL A 367 10.39 4.30 12.39
N GLU A 368 10.93 3.08 12.47
CA GLU A 368 12.04 2.71 13.34
C GLU A 368 13.38 3.32 12.89
N GLY A 369 13.63 3.31 11.57
CA GLY A 369 14.89 3.78 10.99
C GLY A 369 15.00 5.29 10.81
N LEU A 370 13.87 6.01 10.72
CA LEU A 370 13.78 7.45 10.43
C LEU A 370 12.83 8.16 11.42
N PRO A 371 13.06 8.06 12.74
CA PRO A 371 12.16 8.65 13.73
C PRO A 371 12.11 10.18 13.58
N GLY A 372 10.89 10.74 13.62
CA GLY A 372 10.67 12.19 13.51
C GLY A 372 10.74 12.76 12.10
N TRP A 373 11.11 11.98 11.09
CA TRP A 373 11.13 12.41 9.70
C TRP A 373 9.72 12.67 9.15
N TYR A 374 9.60 13.61 8.23
CA TYR A 374 8.41 13.77 7.41
C TYR A 374 8.35 12.68 6.35
N TRP A 375 7.15 12.36 5.89
CA TRP A 375 6.98 11.42 4.80
C TRP A 375 5.87 11.85 3.84
N GLY A 376 6.03 11.51 2.55
CA GLY A 376 5.08 11.74 1.49
C GLY A 376 5.02 10.54 0.55
N ILE A 377 3.84 9.97 0.33
CA ILE A 377 3.65 8.80 -0.53
C ILE A 377 2.60 9.08 -1.58
N LEU A 378 2.99 8.91 -2.83
CA LEU A 378 2.08 8.91 -3.98
C LEU A 378 1.67 7.47 -4.29
N ARG A 379 0.35 7.22 -4.40
CA ARG A 379 -0.19 5.89 -4.68
C ARG A 379 -1.51 5.98 -5.46
N ALA A 380 -1.99 4.86 -6.02
CA ALA A 380 -3.32 4.80 -6.63
C ALA A 380 -4.42 5.15 -5.62
N ALA A 381 -5.39 5.94 -6.04
CA ALA A 381 -6.55 6.30 -5.22
C ALA A 381 -7.45 5.07 -4.93
N GLU A 382 -7.58 4.19 -5.91
CA GLU A 382 -8.34 2.93 -5.81
C GLU A 382 -7.38 1.76 -5.50
N SER A 383 -6.97 1.63 -4.25
CA SER A 383 -6.16 0.48 -3.80
C SER A 383 -6.93 -0.33 -2.78
N GLU A 384 -6.98 -1.66 -2.97
CA GLU A 384 -7.56 -2.60 -2.01
C GLU A 384 -6.76 -2.65 -0.69
N LEU A 385 -5.48 -2.24 -0.74
CA LEU A 385 -4.59 -2.21 0.42
C LEU A 385 -4.84 -0.97 1.27
N THR A 386 -5.10 -1.17 2.55
CA THR A 386 -5.15 -0.07 3.52
C THR A 386 -3.73 0.43 3.78
N TRP A 387 -3.47 1.73 3.55
CA TRP A 387 -2.15 2.29 3.79
C TRP A 387 -1.75 2.16 5.27
N PRO A 388 -0.61 1.55 5.61
CA PRO A 388 -0.28 1.20 6.99
C PRO A 388 0.06 2.39 7.89
N LEU A 389 0.38 3.57 7.33
CA LEU A 389 0.70 4.75 8.12
C LEU A 389 -0.53 5.64 8.36
N ARG A 390 -0.58 6.28 9.52
CA ARG A 390 -1.53 7.35 9.81
C ARG A 390 -1.04 8.62 9.14
N PHE A 391 -1.81 9.16 8.20
CA PHE A 391 -1.49 10.39 7.49
C PHE A 391 -2.18 11.61 8.12
N GLU A 392 -1.54 12.77 8.03
CA GLU A 392 -2.06 14.06 8.46
C GLU A 392 -2.90 14.74 7.39
N LYS A 393 -2.47 14.59 6.13
CA LYS A 393 -3.12 15.20 4.96
C LYS A 393 -3.17 14.21 3.81
N ARG A 394 -4.27 14.32 3.04
CA ARG A 394 -4.50 13.61 1.77
C ARG A 394 -4.76 14.65 0.69
N LEU A 395 -4.14 14.50 -0.45
CA LEU A 395 -4.32 15.33 -1.64
C LEU A 395 -4.60 14.43 -2.83
N MET A 396 -5.64 14.75 -3.60
CA MET A 396 -5.91 14.10 -4.88
C MET A 396 -5.22 14.87 -5.99
N VAL A 397 -4.48 14.19 -6.85
CA VAL A 397 -3.79 14.76 -7.99
C VAL A 397 -3.96 13.90 -9.24
N LEU A 398 -3.75 14.49 -10.41
CA LEU A 398 -3.81 13.77 -11.68
C LEU A 398 -2.40 13.43 -12.18
N HIS A 399 -2.14 12.13 -12.39
CA HIS A 399 -0.91 11.64 -12.99
C HIS A 399 -1.22 10.87 -14.29
N GLY A 400 -0.82 11.41 -15.45
CA GLY A 400 -1.07 10.77 -16.74
C GLY A 400 -2.56 10.52 -17.07
N GLY A 401 -3.48 11.33 -16.50
CA GLY A 401 -4.93 11.17 -16.66
C GLY A 401 -5.58 10.22 -15.65
N VAL A 402 -4.79 9.62 -14.75
CA VAL A 402 -5.28 8.76 -13.65
C VAL A 402 -5.30 9.55 -12.36
N GLU A 403 -6.37 9.41 -11.58
CA GLU A 403 -6.44 9.95 -10.23
C GLU A 403 -5.53 9.14 -9.29
N VAL A 404 -4.63 9.84 -8.61
CA VAL A 404 -3.75 9.28 -7.60
C VAL A 404 -3.86 10.11 -6.32
N GLU A 405 -3.60 9.47 -5.18
CA GLU A 405 -3.60 10.16 -3.90
C GLU A 405 -2.18 10.34 -3.38
N PHE A 406 -1.92 11.53 -2.87
CA PHE A 406 -0.71 11.83 -2.13
C PHE A 406 -1.04 11.93 -0.64
N LEU A 407 -0.44 11.03 0.13
CA LEU A 407 -0.56 10.96 1.58
C LEU A 407 0.70 11.51 2.22
N ARG A 408 0.57 12.32 3.27
CA ARG A 408 1.73 12.83 4.01
C ARG A 408 1.50 12.85 5.51
N GLY A 409 2.61 12.79 6.26
CA GLY A 409 2.62 12.87 7.72
C GLY A 409 4.03 12.97 8.28
N GLN A 410 4.18 12.73 9.57
CA GLN A 410 5.47 12.67 10.26
C GLN A 410 5.56 11.34 11.00
N PHE A 411 6.75 10.72 11.01
CA PHE A 411 6.98 9.47 11.72
C PHE A 411 7.01 9.67 13.23
N SER A 412 6.26 8.83 13.92
CA SER A 412 6.22 8.71 15.38
C SER A 412 5.94 7.26 15.75
N GLU A 413 6.12 6.88 16.98
CA GLU A 413 5.79 5.53 17.48
C GLU A 413 4.34 5.10 17.18
N LYS A 414 3.42 6.06 17.04
CA LYS A 414 2.00 5.83 16.77
C LYS A 414 1.66 5.89 15.28
N SER A 415 2.63 6.10 14.39
CA SER A 415 2.37 6.30 12.97
C SER A 415 1.93 5.02 12.26
N VAL A 416 2.47 3.86 12.64
CA VAL A 416 2.04 2.59 12.05
C VAL A 416 0.64 2.27 12.54
N ARG A 417 -0.30 2.15 11.61
CA ARG A 417 -1.59 1.54 11.88
C ARG A 417 -1.33 0.05 12.07
N ARG A 418 -1.21 -0.41 13.28
CA ARG A 418 -1.30 -1.85 13.51
C ARG A 418 -2.65 -2.27 12.94
N ALA A 419 -2.65 -3.23 11.99
CA ALA A 419 -3.87 -3.92 11.64
C ALA A 419 -4.50 -4.31 12.98
N ALA A 420 -5.76 -3.95 13.18
CA ALA A 420 -6.39 -4.33 14.43
C ALA A 420 -6.33 -5.84 14.47
N GLY A 421 -5.64 -6.38 15.45
CA GLY A 421 -5.62 -7.81 15.67
C GLY A 421 -7.04 -8.35 15.80
N PRO A 422 -7.23 -9.65 15.73
CA PRO A 422 -8.55 -10.29 15.79
C PRO A 422 -9.41 -9.81 16.97
N HIS A 423 -8.79 -9.52 18.09
CA HIS A 423 -9.49 -9.03 19.30
C HIS A 423 -9.92 -7.55 19.15
N ALA A 424 -9.03 -6.65 18.76
CA ALA A 424 -9.37 -5.24 18.54
C ALA A 424 -10.36 -5.04 17.36
N LEU A 425 -10.37 -5.95 16.38
CA LEU A 425 -11.37 -5.99 15.33
C LEU A 425 -12.74 -6.33 15.92
N ALA A 426 -12.80 -7.36 16.80
CA ALA A 426 -14.03 -7.78 17.47
C ALA A 426 -14.68 -6.62 18.24
N GLY A 427 -13.94 -5.90 19.06
CA GLY A 427 -14.45 -4.75 19.81
C GLY A 427 -15.12 -3.71 18.92
N ARG A 428 -14.48 -3.33 17.79
CA ARG A 428 -15.05 -2.37 16.82
C ARG A 428 -16.31 -2.90 16.14
N LEU A 429 -16.36 -4.19 15.79
CA LEU A 429 -17.51 -4.80 15.15
C LEU A 429 -18.68 -4.90 16.12
N ILE A 430 -18.45 -5.20 17.41
CA ILE A 430 -19.48 -5.22 18.45
C ILE A 430 -20.11 -3.84 18.60
N GLU A 431 -19.30 -2.78 18.71
CA GLU A 431 -19.80 -1.40 18.79
C GLU A 431 -20.60 -0.99 17.53
N GLN A 432 -20.09 -1.32 16.34
CA GLN A 432 -20.77 -1.03 15.07
C GLN A 432 -22.10 -1.80 14.99
N GLY A 433 -22.11 -3.09 15.34
CA GLY A 433 -23.31 -3.94 15.30
C GLY A 433 -24.41 -3.47 16.25
N ARG A 434 -24.05 -2.98 17.44
CA ARG A 434 -25.00 -2.41 18.42
C ARG A 434 -25.64 -1.09 17.99
N ARG A 435 -25.08 -0.38 17.00
CA ARG A 435 -25.69 0.80 16.40
C ARG A 435 -26.91 0.48 15.52
N GLY A 436 -27.16 -0.80 15.20
CA GLY A 436 -28.40 -1.29 14.62
C GLY A 436 -28.61 -1.04 13.12
N GLU A 437 -27.58 -0.82 12.34
CA GLU A 437 -27.67 -0.59 10.88
C GLU A 437 -28.16 -1.83 10.09
N TYR A 438 -27.94 -3.05 10.63
CA TYR A 438 -28.31 -4.33 10.00
C TYR A 438 -29.01 -5.24 10.99
N ASP A 439 -30.07 -5.91 10.52
CA ASP A 439 -30.80 -6.90 11.33
C ASP A 439 -30.08 -8.25 11.37
N ALA A 440 -29.87 -8.78 12.58
CA ALA A 440 -29.30 -10.09 12.84
C ALA A 440 -30.23 -11.00 13.69
N ALA A 441 -31.51 -10.71 13.77
CA ALA A 441 -32.46 -11.46 14.57
C ALA A 441 -32.52 -12.94 14.17
N ASP A 442 -32.54 -13.25 12.88
CA ASP A 442 -32.52 -14.63 12.38
C ASP A 442 -31.25 -15.38 12.79
N PHE A 443 -30.12 -14.70 12.74
CA PHE A 443 -28.83 -15.25 13.18
C PHE A 443 -28.83 -15.50 14.68
N ALA A 444 -29.29 -14.55 15.51
CA ALA A 444 -29.38 -14.68 16.96
C ALA A 444 -30.31 -15.88 17.36
N ASN A 445 -31.46 -15.97 16.71
CA ASN A 445 -32.40 -17.08 16.92
C ASN A 445 -31.78 -18.45 16.57
N ARG A 446 -31.09 -18.52 15.43
CA ARG A 446 -30.39 -19.74 14.97
C ARG A 446 -29.27 -20.10 15.95
N LEU A 447 -28.44 -19.14 16.32
CA LEU A 447 -27.34 -19.34 17.27
C LEU A 447 -27.83 -19.80 18.62
N GLY A 448 -28.86 -19.17 19.18
CA GLY A 448 -29.46 -19.52 20.45
C GLY A 448 -30.07 -20.95 20.45
N LYS A 449 -30.68 -21.38 19.32
CA LYS A 449 -31.18 -22.76 19.15
C LYS A 449 -30.00 -23.76 19.13
N ASN A 450 -28.97 -23.47 18.38
CA ASN A 450 -27.78 -24.32 18.34
C ASN A 450 -27.11 -24.41 19.70
N TRP A 451 -26.94 -23.28 20.41
CA TRP A 451 -26.39 -23.25 21.76
C TRP A 451 -27.11 -24.15 22.74
N LYS A 452 -28.45 -24.09 22.75
CA LYS A 452 -29.26 -24.98 23.60
C LYS A 452 -28.96 -26.48 23.35
N GLN A 453 -28.75 -26.86 22.08
CA GLN A 453 -28.40 -28.24 21.71
C GLN A 453 -26.98 -28.64 22.15
N ARG A 454 -26.03 -27.67 22.21
CA ARG A 454 -24.62 -27.92 22.59
C ARG A 454 -24.40 -28.02 24.11
N LYS A 455 -25.33 -27.53 24.95
CA LYS A 455 -25.23 -27.61 26.42
C LYS A 455 -25.01 -29.02 26.96
N SER A 456 -25.51 -30.03 26.26
CA SER A 456 -25.27 -31.44 26.63
C SER A 456 -23.81 -31.86 26.47
N LEU A 457 -23.09 -31.33 25.48
CA LEU A 457 -21.66 -31.59 25.23
C LEU A 457 -20.80 -30.94 26.32
N ILE A 458 -21.15 -29.73 26.73
CA ILE A 458 -20.47 -29.01 27.84
C ILE A 458 -20.61 -29.82 29.15
N LYS A 459 -21.81 -30.40 29.43
CA LYS A 459 -22.02 -31.27 30.58
C LYS A 459 -21.20 -32.56 30.52
N GLN A 460 -20.79 -32.98 29.30
CA GLN A 460 -19.90 -34.13 29.08
C GLN A 460 -18.42 -33.78 29.19
N GLY A 461 -18.10 -32.51 29.47
CA GLY A 461 -16.75 -32.00 29.65
C GLY A 461 -16.08 -31.48 28.38
N ASP A 462 -16.83 -31.23 27.30
CA ASP A 462 -16.29 -30.59 26.11
C ASP A 462 -16.14 -29.08 26.35
N ASN A 463 -14.94 -28.54 26.21
CA ASN A 463 -14.59 -27.14 26.44
C ASN A 463 -14.30 -26.33 25.14
N ALA A 464 -14.42 -26.98 23.98
CA ALA A 464 -14.28 -26.34 22.68
C ALA A 464 -15.35 -26.89 21.72
N LEU A 465 -16.22 -26.02 21.20
CA LEU A 465 -17.41 -26.43 20.43
C LEU A 465 -17.67 -25.45 19.28
N ARG A 466 -18.02 -25.98 18.10
CA ARG A 466 -18.61 -25.17 17.03
C ARG A 466 -20.11 -24.98 17.28
N ILE A 467 -20.53 -23.73 17.42
CA ILE A 467 -21.93 -23.38 17.67
C ILE A 467 -22.65 -23.06 16.37
N TYR A 468 -22.00 -22.45 15.42
CA TYR A 468 -22.58 -22.03 14.15
C TYR A 468 -21.58 -22.26 13.01
N ASP A 469 -22.02 -22.71 11.83
CA ASP A 469 -21.20 -22.93 10.64
C ASP A 469 -22.00 -22.63 9.37
N ALA A 470 -22.08 -21.35 8.99
CA ALA A 470 -22.77 -20.86 7.80
C ALA A 470 -24.21 -21.41 7.63
N ASP A 471 -24.93 -21.57 8.75
CA ASP A 471 -26.28 -22.13 8.79
C ASP A 471 -27.30 -21.30 7.97
N LEU A 472 -27.06 -20.01 7.80
CA LEU A 472 -27.90 -19.09 7.05
C LEU A 472 -27.12 -18.50 5.87
N PRO A 473 -27.77 -18.30 4.70
CA PRO A 473 -27.09 -17.81 3.50
C PRO A 473 -26.53 -16.39 3.64
N ASP A 474 -27.15 -15.55 4.46
CA ASP A 474 -26.75 -14.16 4.68
C ASP A 474 -25.60 -14.00 5.67
N PHE A 475 -25.32 -14.99 6.49
CA PHE A 475 -24.30 -14.99 7.53
C PHE A 475 -23.30 -16.12 7.30
N LYS A 476 -22.34 -15.88 6.37
CA LYS A 476 -21.28 -16.82 6.00
C LYS A 476 -20.12 -16.74 6.97
N LEU A 477 -20.30 -17.27 8.18
CA LEU A 477 -19.30 -17.30 9.23
C LEU A 477 -19.39 -18.58 10.05
N ALA A 478 -18.32 -18.90 10.80
CA ALA A 478 -18.33 -19.91 11.84
C ALA A 478 -18.20 -19.22 13.20
N VAL A 479 -18.82 -19.79 14.22
CA VAL A 479 -18.69 -19.37 15.63
C VAL A 479 -18.24 -20.56 16.45
N ASP A 480 -17.03 -20.49 16.97
CA ASP A 480 -16.42 -21.45 17.86
C ASP A 480 -16.41 -20.89 19.29
N TRP A 481 -16.83 -21.68 20.25
CA TRP A 481 -16.88 -21.36 21.67
C TRP A 481 -15.85 -22.19 22.43
N TYR A 482 -15.10 -21.51 23.31
CA TYR A 482 -14.06 -22.11 24.14
C TYR A 482 -14.30 -21.75 25.60
N ARG A 483 -14.06 -22.71 26.51
CA ARG A 483 -13.94 -22.46 27.94
C ARG A 483 -12.54 -22.81 28.39
N THR A 484 -11.80 -21.81 28.84
CA THR A 484 -10.40 -21.91 29.25
C THR A 484 -10.26 -22.37 30.68
N GLU A 485 -9.06 -22.77 31.11
CA GLU A 485 -8.83 -23.37 32.46
C GLU A 485 -9.09 -22.37 33.59
N ASP A 486 -8.98 -21.07 33.35
CA ASP A 486 -9.33 -19.96 34.23
C ASP A 486 -10.84 -19.63 34.24
N ASP A 487 -11.67 -20.55 33.71
CA ASP A 487 -13.13 -20.49 33.59
C ASP A 487 -13.66 -19.31 32.74
N GLN A 488 -12.80 -18.64 31.96
CA GLN A 488 -13.25 -17.67 30.98
C GLN A 488 -13.87 -18.35 29.76
N THR A 489 -14.84 -17.67 29.15
CA THR A 489 -15.46 -18.13 27.90
C THR A 489 -15.12 -17.21 26.75
N TRP A 490 -14.59 -17.78 25.66
CA TRP A 490 -14.13 -17.08 24.49
C TRP A 490 -14.94 -17.46 23.26
N LEU A 491 -15.14 -16.47 22.34
CA LEU A 491 -15.67 -16.70 21.00
C LEU A 491 -14.59 -16.42 19.96
N ASP A 492 -14.42 -17.37 19.04
CA ASP A 492 -13.68 -17.20 17.80
C ASP A 492 -14.67 -17.17 16.63
N ILE A 493 -14.86 -16.00 16.05
CA ILE A 493 -15.77 -15.77 14.92
C ILE A 493 -14.95 -15.69 13.65
N GLN A 494 -15.21 -16.61 12.71
CA GLN A 494 -14.45 -16.72 11.47
C GLN A 494 -15.36 -16.43 10.28
N GLU A 495 -15.16 -15.28 9.63
CA GLU A 495 -15.92 -14.92 8.42
C GLU A 495 -15.33 -15.66 7.21
N TYR A 496 -16.17 -16.37 6.47
CA TYR A 496 -15.82 -16.90 5.15
C TYR A 496 -15.90 -15.78 4.13
N GLN A 497 -14.86 -15.63 3.29
CA GLN A 497 -14.79 -14.58 2.28
C GLN A 497 -16.10 -14.47 1.48
N ALA A 498 -16.70 -13.28 1.48
CA ALA A 498 -17.89 -12.99 0.70
C ALA A 498 -17.59 -13.12 -0.81
N PRO A 499 -18.55 -13.60 -1.62
CA PRO A 499 -18.42 -13.56 -3.08
C PRO A 499 -18.17 -12.12 -3.56
N LYS A 500 -17.34 -11.96 -4.61
CA LYS A 500 -16.98 -10.64 -5.20
C LYS A 500 -18.17 -9.76 -5.62
N GLN A 501 -19.36 -10.35 -5.74
CA GLN A 501 -20.61 -9.67 -6.12
C GLN A 501 -21.31 -8.97 -4.94
N ILE A 502 -20.88 -9.23 -3.69
CA ILE A 502 -21.48 -8.61 -2.49
C ILE A 502 -20.68 -7.34 -2.18
N ASP A 503 -21.41 -6.24 -2.00
CA ASP A 503 -20.84 -4.97 -1.55
C ASP A 503 -20.04 -5.15 -0.24
N PRO A 504 -18.76 -4.75 -0.19
CA PRO A 504 -17.91 -4.87 0.99
C PRO A 504 -18.48 -4.18 2.23
N GLN A 505 -19.18 -3.04 2.07
CA GLN A 505 -19.81 -2.33 3.19
C GLN A 505 -20.96 -3.15 3.77
N LYS A 506 -21.78 -3.76 2.92
CA LYS A 506 -22.87 -4.64 3.32
C LYS A 506 -22.36 -5.91 4.01
N ALA A 507 -21.29 -6.52 3.50
CA ALA A 507 -20.65 -7.67 4.13
C ALA A 507 -20.14 -7.32 5.53
N ARG A 508 -19.44 -6.20 5.67
CA ARG A 508 -18.92 -5.71 6.95
C ARG A 508 -20.03 -5.35 7.94
N GLY A 509 -21.11 -4.72 7.49
CA GLY A 509 -22.26 -4.40 8.34
C GLY A 509 -22.95 -5.66 8.87
N ARG A 510 -23.11 -6.71 8.04
CA ARG A 510 -23.65 -8.01 8.45
C ARG A 510 -22.73 -8.73 9.46
N LEU A 511 -21.43 -8.70 9.24
CA LEU A 511 -20.45 -9.26 10.18
C LEU A 511 -20.53 -8.55 11.53
N ALA A 512 -20.62 -7.22 11.54
CA ALA A 512 -20.76 -6.43 12.76
C ALA A 512 -22.03 -6.77 13.53
N ALA A 513 -23.18 -6.84 12.84
CA ALA A 513 -24.45 -7.22 13.43
C ALA A 513 -24.43 -8.64 13.99
N ALA A 514 -23.84 -9.60 13.25
CA ALA A 514 -23.70 -10.98 13.73
C ALA A 514 -22.77 -11.10 14.94
N THR A 515 -21.66 -10.34 14.96
CA THR A 515 -20.71 -10.34 16.08
C THR A 515 -21.37 -9.83 17.36
N ALA A 516 -22.07 -8.68 17.29
CA ALA A 516 -22.83 -8.14 18.43
C ALA A 516 -23.92 -9.11 18.89
N ALA A 517 -24.70 -9.66 17.95
CA ALA A 517 -25.75 -10.63 18.25
C ALA A 517 -25.21 -11.91 18.90
N ALA A 518 -24.01 -12.38 18.51
CA ALA A 518 -23.37 -13.54 19.13
C ALA A 518 -23.03 -13.28 20.60
N VAL A 519 -22.42 -12.14 20.87
CA VAL A 519 -22.05 -11.68 22.22
C VAL A 519 -23.29 -11.61 23.11
N ASP A 520 -24.33 -10.92 22.67
CA ASP A 520 -25.55 -10.69 23.45
C ASP A 520 -26.37 -11.99 23.64
N THR A 521 -26.46 -12.84 22.60
CA THR A 521 -27.21 -14.12 22.67
C THR A 521 -26.54 -15.14 23.60
N LEU A 522 -25.21 -15.17 23.63
CA LEU A 522 -24.46 -16.17 24.42
C LEU A 522 -24.03 -15.62 25.79
N GLY A 523 -24.20 -14.32 26.04
CA GLY A 523 -23.79 -13.65 27.28
C GLY A 523 -22.29 -13.69 27.52
N ILE A 524 -21.52 -13.44 26.45
CA ILE A 524 -20.03 -13.44 26.47
C ILE A 524 -19.52 -12.03 26.77
N ASP A 525 -18.45 -11.96 27.54
CA ASP A 525 -17.73 -10.70 27.72
C ASP A 525 -17.17 -10.20 26.36
N PRO A 526 -17.47 -8.97 25.93
CA PRO A 526 -16.91 -8.40 24.70
C PRO A 526 -15.37 -8.49 24.61
N ASP A 527 -14.68 -8.45 25.74
CA ASP A 527 -13.23 -8.60 25.80
C ASP A 527 -12.74 -10.04 25.60
N CYS A 528 -13.64 -11.00 25.52
CA CYS A 528 -13.36 -12.41 25.25
C CYS A 528 -13.81 -12.83 23.84
N VAL A 529 -13.75 -11.93 22.86
CA VAL A 529 -14.15 -12.20 21.48
C VAL A 529 -13.01 -11.87 20.51
N VAL A 530 -12.81 -12.78 19.56
CA VAL A 530 -11.91 -12.56 18.43
C VAL A 530 -12.65 -12.76 17.12
N VAL A 531 -12.33 -11.95 16.10
CA VAL A 531 -12.93 -12.06 14.78
C VAL A 531 -11.81 -12.17 13.74
N ARG A 532 -11.91 -13.17 12.86
CA ARG A 532 -10.97 -13.43 11.77
C ARG A 532 -11.69 -13.47 10.44
N GLN A 533 -11.04 -12.95 9.41
CA GLN A 533 -11.50 -13.10 8.03
C GLN A 533 -10.67 -14.17 7.33
N ARG A 534 -11.32 -15.26 6.89
CA ARG A 534 -10.69 -16.29 6.09
C ARG A 534 -10.76 -15.91 4.62
N ALA A 535 -9.70 -15.28 4.09
CA ALA A 535 -9.51 -15.13 2.66
C ALA A 535 -9.17 -16.50 2.02
N ARG A 536 -9.55 -16.70 0.74
CA ARG A 536 -9.03 -17.83 -0.03
C ARG A 536 -7.53 -17.66 -0.16
N GLN A 537 -6.78 -18.46 0.56
CA GLN A 537 -5.32 -18.40 0.53
C GLN A 537 -4.81 -19.02 -0.76
N SER A 538 -4.00 -18.25 -1.50
CA SER A 538 -3.11 -18.73 -2.55
C SER A 538 -1.68 -18.53 -2.05
N GLY A 539 -0.92 -19.63 -1.83
CA GLY A 539 0.50 -19.55 -1.54
C GLY A 539 0.88 -19.51 -0.05
N ARG A 540 1.99 -18.84 0.28
CA ARG A 540 2.77 -18.89 1.54
C ARG A 540 2.11 -18.33 2.81
N GLN A 541 0.89 -17.83 2.77
CA GLN A 541 0.27 -17.06 3.86
C GLN A 541 -0.24 -17.91 5.04
N GLN A 542 -0.19 -19.23 4.94
CA GLN A 542 -0.73 -20.16 5.94
C GLN A 542 -0.01 -20.12 7.30
N TYR A 543 1.20 -19.55 7.37
CA TYR A 543 2.09 -19.59 8.54
C TYR A 543 2.48 -18.21 9.07
N GLY A 544 1.86 -17.12 8.59
CA GLY A 544 2.15 -15.75 9.00
C GLY A 544 1.48 -15.38 10.34
N ARG A 545 2.17 -14.60 11.19
CA ARG A 545 1.57 -14.00 12.39
C ARG A 545 0.57 -12.91 11.98
N LEU A 546 -0.66 -12.96 12.53
CA LEU A 546 -1.73 -12.01 12.21
C LEU A 546 -1.67 -10.68 12.97
N GLY A 547 -0.95 -10.60 14.08
CA GLY A 547 -0.87 -9.37 14.89
C GLY A 547 -0.11 -9.58 16.20
N GLY A 548 0.14 -8.46 16.92
CA GLY A 548 0.93 -8.44 18.16
C GLY A 548 0.08 -8.37 19.44
N GLU A 549 -1.14 -8.90 19.46
CA GLU A 549 -2.00 -8.87 20.67
C GLU A 549 -1.65 -9.97 21.68
N HIS A 550 -1.12 -11.08 21.20
CA HIS A 550 -0.60 -12.21 21.96
C HIS A 550 -1.53 -12.73 23.09
N ILE A 551 -2.75 -13.15 22.70
CA ILE A 551 -3.71 -13.72 23.63
C ILE A 551 -3.63 -15.25 23.60
N GLU A 552 -2.89 -15.81 24.54
CA GLU A 552 -2.81 -17.26 24.75
C GLU A 552 -3.61 -17.68 26.00
N ARG A 553 -4.23 -18.86 25.95
CA ARG A 553 -5.00 -19.46 27.06
C ARG A 553 -4.77 -20.96 27.08
N VAL A 554 -5.02 -21.54 28.22
CA VAL A 554 -5.01 -23.02 28.40
C VAL A 554 -6.43 -23.55 28.30
N LEU A 555 -6.60 -24.56 27.46
CA LEU A 555 -7.85 -25.32 27.33
C LEU A 555 -7.68 -26.73 27.89
N ARG A 556 -8.69 -27.24 28.62
CA ARG A 556 -8.74 -28.63 28.97
C ARG A 556 -9.54 -29.45 27.98
N GLU A 557 -8.92 -30.49 27.43
CA GLU A 557 -9.60 -31.52 26.65
C GLU A 557 -9.38 -32.86 27.33
N ARG A 558 -10.41 -33.39 27.96
CA ARG A 558 -10.34 -34.54 28.86
C ARG A 558 -9.36 -34.27 30.00
N ASP A 559 -8.32 -35.13 30.13
CA ASP A 559 -7.23 -35.04 31.09
C ASP A 559 -6.02 -34.25 30.60
N SER A 560 -6.04 -33.78 29.34
CA SER A 560 -4.95 -33.02 28.74
C SER A 560 -5.19 -31.51 28.81
N ARG A 561 -4.11 -30.77 28.99
CA ARG A 561 -4.05 -29.31 28.94
C ARG A 561 -3.41 -28.90 27.62
N LEU A 562 -4.06 -28.04 26.85
CA LEU A 562 -3.60 -27.64 25.56
C LEU A 562 -3.57 -26.10 25.47
N LEU A 563 -2.46 -25.57 25.00
CA LEU A 563 -2.29 -24.14 24.76
C LEU A 563 -3.01 -23.76 23.49
N ILE A 564 -3.84 -22.73 23.56
CA ILE A 564 -4.52 -22.13 22.41
C ILE A 564 -4.16 -20.66 22.31
N ASN A 565 -4.00 -20.15 21.07
CA ASN A 565 -3.65 -18.77 20.78
C ASN A 565 -4.75 -18.14 19.92
N PHE A 566 -5.40 -17.11 20.44
CA PHE A 566 -6.54 -16.47 19.78
C PHE A 566 -6.17 -15.39 18.77
N THR A 567 -4.93 -14.89 18.73
CA THR A 567 -4.63 -13.65 18.00
C THR A 567 -3.46 -13.70 17.03
N ASP A 568 -2.48 -14.57 17.28
CA ASP A 568 -1.22 -14.49 16.53
C ASP A 568 -1.23 -15.31 15.25
N TYR A 569 -2.09 -16.31 15.14
CA TYR A 569 -2.13 -17.25 14.02
C TYR A 569 -3.54 -17.35 13.41
N LEU A 570 -3.60 -17.87 12.20
CA LEU A 570 -4.87 -18.05 11.49
C LEU A 570 -5.78 -19.06 12.21
N ASP A 571 -5.20 -20.12 12.77
CA ASP A 571 -5.89 -21.13 13.57
C ASP A 571 -5.47 -21.02 15.04
N VAL A 572 -6.36 -21.41 15.95
CA VAL A 572 -6.12 -21.31 17.40
C VAL A 572 -5.10 -22.30 17.96
N GLY A 573 -4.52 -23.15 17.13
CA GLY A 573 -3.59 -24.20 17.54
C GLY A 573 -4.27 -25.53 17.90
N LEU A 574 -5.58 -25.63 17.73
CA LEU A 574 -6.35 -26.85 18.03
C LEU A 574 -7.47 -27.05 17.01
N PHE A 575 -7.46 -28.17 16.30
CA PHE A 575 -8.58 -28.59 15.46
C PHE A 575 -9.67 -29.25 16.33
N ILE A 576 -10.71 -28.48 16.65
CA ILE A 576 -11.78 -28.90 17.55
C ILE A 576 -12.66 -30.03 16.98
N ASP A 577 -12.72 -30.17 15.67
CA ASP A 577 -13.38 -31.28 14.98
C ASP A 577 -12.64 -32.62 15.12
N HIS A 578 -11.35 -32.59 15.47
CA HIS A 578 -10.53 -33.79 15.68
C HIS A 578 -10.58 -34.33 17.11
N ARG A 579 -11.35 -33.76 18.03
CA ARG A 579 -11.36 -34.23 19.45
C ARG A 579 -11.67 -35.72 19.60
N LEU A 580 -12.63 -36.29 18.83
CA LEU A 580 -12.93 -37.71 18.86
C LEU A 580 -11.89 -38.59 18.16
N VAL A 581 -11.13 -38.02 17.19
CA VAL A 581 -9.94 -38.70 16.61
C VAL A 581 -8.84 -38.77 17.65
N ARG A 582 -8.58 -37.68 18.35
CA ARG A 582 -7.58 -37.67 19.44
C ARG A 582 -7.95 -38.65 20.56
N ASP A 583 -9.22 -38.74 20.95
CA ASP A 583 -9.70 -39.74 21.89
C ASP A 583 -9.43 -41.17 21.38
N ARG A 584 -9.70 -41.44 20.09
CA ARG A 584 -9.43 -42.73 19.46
C ARG A 584 -7.93 -43.06 19.38
N ILE A 585 -7.10 -42.10 19.05
CA ILE A 585 -5.63 -42.26 19.03
C ILE A 585 -5.12 -42.57 20.43
N ALA A 586 -5.60 -41.86 21.46
CA ALA A 586 -5.25 -42.08 22.86
C ALA A 586 -5.61 -43.49 23.33
N GLU A 587 -6.81 -43.99 22.95
CA GLU A 587 -7.24 -45.35 23.21
C GLU A 587 -6.31 -46.38 22.55
N LEU A 588 -6.03 -46.23 21.27
CA LEU A 588 -5.20 -47.15 20.49
C LEU A 588 -3.73 -47.17 20.95
N ALA A 589 -3.21 -46.04 21.42
CA ALA A 589 -1.81 -45.87 21.80
C ALA A 589 -1.50 -46.28 23.25
N ARG A 590 -2.47 -46.64 24.07
CA ARG A 590 -2.25 -47.01 25.47
C ARG A 590 -1.30 -48.21 25.59
N GLY A 591 -0.16 -48.01 26.29
CA GLY A 591 0.92 -48.97 26.42
C GLY A 591 1.70 -49.26 25.14
N LYS A 592 1.53 -48.44 24.07
CA LYS A 592 2.06 -48.65 22.74
C LYS A 592 2.87 -47.47 22.26
N ARG A 593 3.55 -47.63 21.11
CA ARG A 593 4.37 -46.60 20.46
C ARG A 593 3.56 -45.90 19.38
N LEU A 594 3.44 -44.56 19.49
CA LEU A 594 2.76 -43.71 18.51
C LEU A 594 3.77 -42.97 17.64
N LEU A 595 3.52 -42.99 16.33
CA LEU A 595 4.11 -42.05 15.37
C LEU A 595 3.02 -41.07 14.93
N ASN A 596 3.26 -39.77 15.09
CA ASN A 596 2.36 -38.68 14.65
C ASN A 596 3.03 -37.87 13.56
N LEU A 597 2.53 -37.99 12.35
CA LEU A 597 3.06 -37.35 11.14
C LEU A 597 2.21 -36.13 10.77
N PHE A 598 2.84 -35.02 10.44
CA PHE A 598 2.22 -33.68 10.33
C PHE A 598 1.59 -33.30 11.68
N CYS A 599 2.41 -33.38 12.73
CA CYS A 599 1.91 -33.38 14.09
C CYS A 599 1.33 -32.03 14.56
N TYR A 600 1.54 -30.93 13.81
CA TYR A 600 1.06 -29.60 14.14
C TYR A 600 1.50 -29.21 15.57
N THR A 601 0.61 -28.77 16.44
CA THR A 601 0.88 -28.41 17.84
C THR A 601 0.99 -29.62 18.78
N GLY A 602 1.13 -30.83 18.25
CA GLY A 602 1.32 -32.06 19.02
C GLY A 602 0.12 -32.51 19.85
N SER A 603 -1.07 -31.94 19.67
CA SER A 603 -2.25 -32.22 20.52
C SER A 603 -2.62 -33.70 20.56
N ALA A 604 -2.49 -34.45 19.45
CA ALA A 604 -2.74 -35.89 19.43
C ALA A 604 -1.68 -36.69 20.22
N SER A 605 -0.43 -36.29 20.12
CA SER A 605 0.70 -36.91 20.84
C SER A 605 0.60 -36.67 22.35
N VAL A 606 0.24 -35.45 22.77
CA VAL A 606 -0.01 -35.13 24.19
C VAL A 606 -1.16 -35.98 24.74
N ARG A 607 -2.30 -36.08 24.00
CA ARG A 607 -3.43 -36.94 24.40
C ARG A 607 -3.01 -38.39 24.55
N ALA A 608 -2.21 -38.92 23.60
CA ALA A 608 -1.72 -40.29 23.68
C ALA A 608 -0.78 -40.52 24.89
N ALA A 609 0.16 -39.58 25.11
CA ALA A 609 1.08 -39.64 26.23
C ALA A 609 0.35 -39.59 27.58
N MET A 610 -0.64 -38.69 27.76
CA MET A 610 -1.49 -38.59 28.95
C MET A 610 -2.34 -39.88 29.15
N ALA A 611 -2.76 -40.54 28.08
CA ALA A 611 -3.49 -41.81 28.16
C ALA A 611 -2.57 -43.01 28.42
N GLY A 612 -1.26 -42.83 28.56
CA GLY A 612 -0.29 -43.86 28.91
C GLY A 612 0.36 -44.54 27.68
N ALA A 613 0.59 -43.84 26.59
CA ALA A 613 1.42 -44.33 25.48
C ALA A 613 2.84 -44.68 26.00
N ALA A 614 3.42 -45.78 25.52
CA ALA A 614 4.76 -46.18 25.90
C ALA A 614 5.82 -45.18 25.37
N ALA A 615 5.62 -44.65 24.15
CA ALA A 615 6.44 -43.61 23.55
C ALA A 615 5.64 -42.88 22.46
N THR A 616 6.02 -41.64 22.18
CA THR A 616 5.48 -40.86 21.04
C THR A 616 6.61 -40.23 20.23
N THR A 617 6.55 -40.34 18.91
CA THR A 617 7.42 -39.65 17.98
C THR A 617 6.54 -38.74 17.13
N SER A 618 6.79 -37.43 17.15
CA SER A 618 6.01 -36.42 16.45
C SER A 618 6.88 -35.74 15.43
N VAL A 619 6.45 -35.71 14.16
CA VAL A 619 7.23 -35.16 13.04
C VAL A 619 6.47 -34.03 12.39
N ASP A 620 7.08 -32.87 12.25
CA ASP A 620 6.57 -31.71 11.52
C ASP A 620 7.73 -30.91 10.89
N LEU A 621 7.43 -30.17 9.84
CA LEU A 621 8.41 -29.32 9.15
C LEU A 621 8.58 -27.96 9.84
N SER A 622 7.57 -27.49 10.57
CA SER A 622 7.48 -26.15 11.15
C SER A 622 8.09 -26.09 12.55
N ASN A 623 9.16 -25.29 12.72
CA ASN A 623 9.69 -25.00 14.06
C ASN A 623 8.64 -24.40 14.97
N THR A 624 7.84 -23.43 14.49
CA THR A 624 6.82 -22.75 15.29
C THR A 624 5.81 -23.74 15.88
N TYR A 625 5.42 -24.77 15.13
CA TYR A 625 4.47 -25.76 15.63
C TYR A 625 5.14 -26.78 16.54
N LEU A 626 6.40 -27.11 16.31
CA LEU A 626 7.17 -27.98 17.21
C LEU A 626 7.46 -27.29 18.55
N ASP A 627 7.82 -26.01 18.55
CA ASP A 627 7.97 -25.20 19.79
C ASP A 627 6.64 -25.14 20.56
N TRP A 628 5.52 -25.03 19.83
CA TRP A 628 4.20 -25.06 20.45
C TRP A 628 3.86 -26.47 21.00
N ALA A 629 4.22 -27.52 20.28
CA ALA A 629 4.07 -28.90 20.73
C ALA A 629 4.89 -29.15 22.00
N GLU A 630 6.13 -28.70 22.08
CA GLU A 630 7.00 -28.78 23.25
C GLU A 630 6.33 -28.13 24.47
N ARG A 631 5.84 -26.91 24.33
CA ARG A 631 5.07 -26.20 25.38
C ARG A 631 3.80 -26.96 25.81
N ASN A 632 3.14 -27.64 24.88
CA ASN A 632 1.99 -28.49 25.19
C ASN A 632 2.42 -29.73 25.98
N PHE A 633 3.55 -30.35 25.70
CA PHE A 633 4.10 -31.45 26.48
C PHE A 633 4.50 -30.97 27.89
N GLU A 634 5.25 -29.90 28.02
CA GLU A 634 5.66 -29.28 29.28
C GLU A 634 4.46 -28.92 30.16
N LEU A 635 3.40 -28.34 29.57
CA LEU A 635 2.16 -27.97 30.26
C LEU A 635 1.47 -29.18 30.95
N ASN A 636 1.69 -30.39 30.44
CA ASN A 636 1.17 -31.62 30.96
C ASN A 636 2.19 -32.42 31.82
N GLY A 637 3.37 -31.81 32.10
CA GLY A 637 4.42 -32.45 32.89
C GLY A 637 5.11 -33.61 32.14
N ILE A 638 5.06 -33.63 30.82
CA ILE A 638 5.67 -34.67 29.98
C ILE A 638 6.99 -34.17 29.48
N ALA A 639 8.08 -34.83 29.82
CA ALA A 639 9.42 -34.45 29.29
C ALA A 639 9.53 -34.83 27.81
N VAL A 640 10.05 -33.94 27.03
CA VAL A 640 10.49 -34.21 25.65
C VAL A 640 11.90 -34.81 25.73
N ASP A 641 11.98 -36.12 25.57
CA ASP A 641 13.19 -36.93 25.77
C ASP A 641 13.23 -38.13 24.79
N GLY A 642 13.98 -39.17 25.14
CA GLY A 642 14.04 -40.39 24.34
C GLY A 642 12.71 -41.15 24.17
N ARG A 643 11.72 -40.94 25.05
CA ARG A 643 10.38 -41.55 24.99
C ARG A 643 9.41 -40.70 24.18
N HIS A 644 9.44 -39.38 24.35
CA HIS A 644 8.56 -38.44 23.69
C HIS A 644 9.36 -37.48 22.87
N GLN A 645 9.42 -37.73 21.55
CA GLN A 645 10.30 -37.03 20.64
C GLN A 645 9.53 -36.07 19.75
N LEU A 646 10.12 -34.88 19.53
CA LEU A 646 9.66 -33.88 18.56
C LEU A 646 10.76 -33.75 17.50
N LEU A 647 10.44 -34.03 16.25
CA LEU A 647 11.42 -34.07 15.16
C LEU A 647 11.05 -33.10 14.06
N ARG A 648 11.98 -32.20 13.74
CA ARG A 648 11.83 -31.34 12.59
C ARG A 648 12.30 -32.06 11.34
N ALA A 649 11.38 -32.46 10.48
CA ALA A 649 11.70 -33.10 9.22
C ALA A 649 10.56 -32.95 8.21
N ASP A 650 10.91 -33.02 6.93
CA ASP A 650 9.95 -33.34 5.88
C ASP A 650 9.47 -34.79 6.06
N VAL A 651 8.16 -35.01 6.16
CA VAL A 651 7.60 -36.31 6.52
C VAL A 651 7.96 -37.41 5.51
N LEU A 652 7.91 -37.13 4.20
CA LEU A 652 8.24 -38.13 3.19
C LEU A 652 9.71 -38.48 3.22
N ARG A 653 10.58 -37.48 3.26
CA ARG A 653 12.04 -37.70 3.37
C ARG A 653 12.39 -38.44 4.68
N TRP A 654 11.72 -38.08 5.76
CA TRP A 654 11.95 -38.76 7.04
C TRP A 654 11.60 -40.25 6.96
N LEU A 655 10.43 -40.59 6.40
CA LEU A 655 9.99 -41.98 6.20
C LEU A 655 10.96 -42.77 5.32
N ASP A 656 11.50 -42.18 4.25
CA ASP A 656 12.42 -42.83 3.32
C ASP A 656 13.81 -43.08 3.94
N HIS A 657 14.28 -42.19 4.82
CA HIS A 657 15.63 -42.28 5.41
C HIS A 657 15.68 -43.13 6.69
N GLN A 658 14.54 -43.51 7.26
CA GLN A 658 14.53 -44.39 8.43
C GLN A 658 14.88 -45.82 8.04
N PRO A 659 15.80 -46.51 8.77
CA PRO A 659 16.09 -47.89 8.51
C PRO A 659 14.84 -48.76 8.65
N ARG A 660 14.51 -49.53 7.62
CA ARG A 660 13.34 -50.44 7.63
C ARG A 660 13.33 -51.46 8.75
N ALA A 661 14.45 -51.70 9.42
CA ALA A 661 14.65 -52.61 10.53
C ALA A 661 14.65 -51.94 11.92
N ALA A 662 14.64 -50.60 11.96
CA ALA A 662 14.59 -49.83 13.18
C ALA A 662 13.17 -49.83 13.75
N GLU A 663 12.98 -49.27 14.92
CA GLU A 663 11.76 -49.15 15.72
C GLU A 663 10.47 -49.08 14.92
N ARG A 664 9.58 -50.05 15.12
CA ARG A 664 8.21 -50.07 14.54
C ARG A 664 7.22 -49.47 15.51
N PHE A 665 6.21 -48.80 14.96
CA PHE A 665 5.16 -48.15 15.72
C PHE A 665 3.88 -49.00 15.70
N ASP A 666 3.22 -49.08 16.83
CA ASP A 666 1.93 -49.82 16.95
C ASP A 666 0.79 -48.98 16.38
N VAL A 667 0.89 -47.66 16.49
CA VAL A 667 -0.07 -46.69 15.96
C VAL A 667 0.66 -45.65 15.17
N ILE A 668 0.21 -45.39 13.94
CA ILE A 668 0.66 -44.24 13.13
C ILE A 668 -0.55 -43.35 12.92
N PHE A 669 -0.42 -42.08 13.25
CA PHE A 669 -1.38 -41.02 12.88
C PHE A 669 -0.84 -40.21 11.75
N LEU A 670 -1.57 -40.14 10.64
CA LEU A 670 -1.19 -39.46 9.39
C LEU A 670 -2.30 -38.48 9.03
N ASP A 671 -2.08 -37.19 9.25
CA ASP A 671 -3.04 -36.10 8.98
C ASP A 671 -2.41 -35.01 8.09
N PRO A 672 -2.16 -35.32 6.80
CA PRO A 672 -1.51 -34.38 5.91
C PRO A 672 -2.39 -33.17 5.59
N PRO A 673 -1.80 -31.99 5.33
CA PRO A 673 -2.54 -30.83 4.85
C PRO A 673 -3.21 -31.15 3.51
N SER A 674 -4.40 -30.60 3.28
CA SER A 674 -5.14 -30.82 2.02
C SER A 674 -4.37 -30.35 0.80
N PHE A 675 -3.54 -29.32 0.97
CA PHE A 675 -2.64 -28.77 -0.04
C PHE A 675 -1.48 -28.04 0.66
N SER A 676 -0.24 -28.22 0.18
CA SER A 676 0.94 -27.54 0.71
C SER A 676 1.94 -27.15 -0.38
N ASN A 677 2.40 -25.87 -0.35
CA ASN A 677 3.42 -25.29 -1.22
C ASN A 677 4.62 -24.82 -0.37
N SER A 678 5.31 -25.71 0.31
CA SER A 678 6.48 -25.31 1.11
C SER A 678 7.73 -25.18 0.23
N LYS A 679 8.53 -24.11 0.45
CA LYS A 679 9.85 -23.93 -0.20
C LYS A 679 10.87 -25.03 0.14
N SER A 680 10.64 -25.74 1.22
CA SER A 680 11.51 -26.84 1.68
C SER A 680 11.06 -28.20 1.15
N MET A 681 9.97 -28.28 0.39
CA MET A 681 9.53 -29.46 -0.37
C MET A 681 9.83 -29.22 -1.84
N ASP A 682 10.43 -30.17 -2.51
CA ASP A 682 10.73 -30.09 -3.95
C ASP A 682 9.47 -30.18 -4.83
N ASP A 683 8.31 -30.65 -4.26
CA ASP A 683 7.02 -30.79 -4.92
C ASP A 683 5.85 -30.29 -4.06
N THR A 684 4.74 -29.88 -4.73
CA THR A 684 3.49 -29.52 -4.10
C THR A 684 2.71 -30.76 -3.65
N LEU A 685 2.37 -30.84 -2.35
CA LEU A 685 1.51 -31.91 -1.83
C LEU A 685 0.03 -31.61 -2.15
N ASP A 686 -0.65 -32.56 -2.80
CA ASP A 686 -2.12 -32.61 -2.92
C ASP A 686 -2.60 -33.95 -2.35
N VAL A 687 -3.31 -33.93 -1.21
CA VAL A 687 -3.72 -35.13 -0.49
C VAL A 687 -4.54 -36.08 -1.35
N GLN A 688 -5.35 -35.63 -2.32
CA GLN A 688 -6.12 -36.49 -3.19
C GLN A 688 -5.22 -37.26 -4.18
N ARG A 689 -4.15 -36.65 -4.64
CA ARG A 689 -3.18 -37.26 -5.53
C ARG A 689 -2.20 -38.17 -4.78
N ASP A 690 -1.67 -37.66 -3.67
CA ASP A 690 -0.46 -38.19 -3.03
C ASP A 690 -0.71 -39.11 -1.82
N HIS A 691 -1.98 -39.25 -1.38
CA HIS A 691 -2.28 -40.13 -0.23
C HIS A 691 -1.87 -41.60 -0.39
N PRO A 692 -1.87 -42.20 -1.61
CA PRO A 692 -1.41 -43.59 -1.72
C PRO A 692 0.06 -43.74 -1.36
N ASP A 693 0.91 -42.85 -1.85
CA ASP A 693 2.34 -42.87 -1.62
C ASP A 693 2.64 -42.60 -0.13
N LEU A 694 1.92 -41.63 0.49
CA LEU A 694 2.01 -41.37 1.93
C LEU A 694 1.64 -42.59 2.77
N ILE A 695 0.51 -43.25 2.47
CA ILE A 695 0.05 -44.44 3.19
C ILE A 695 1.05 -45.58 2.99
N GLU A 696 1.50 -45.83 1.76
CA GLU A 696 2.44 -46.90 1.45
C GLU A 696 3.81 -46.67 2.12
N ALA A 697 4.29 -45.43 2.18
CA ALA A 697 5.52 -45.06 2.88
C ALA A 697 5.44 -45.31 4.40
N CYS A 698 4.26 -45.18 5.01
CA CYS A 698 4.06 -45.47 6.43
C CYS A 698 4.08 -46.97 6.74
N MET A 699 3.67 -47.85 5.81
CA MET A 699 3.50 -49.26 6.08
C MET A 699 4.76 -50.00 6.55
N PRO A 700 5.96 -49.79 6.03
CA PRO A 700 7.17 -50.40 6.56
C PRO A 700 7.42 -50.12 8.05
N HIS A 701 6.99 -48.97 8.54
CA HIS A 701 7.18 -48.51 9.92
C HIS A 701 6.09 -48.96 10.87
N LEU A 702 5.03 -49.58 10.35
CA LEU A 702 3.93 -50.09 11.17
C LEU A 702 4.31 -51.51 11.74
N ALA A 703 4.13 -51.70 13.03
CA ALA A 703 4.35 -52.98 13.69
C ALA A 703 3.35 -54.08 13.21
N PRO A 704 3.67 -55.34 13.32
CA PRO A 704 2.68 -56.43 13.10
C PRO A 704 1.44 -56.22 13.99
N GLY A 705 0.25 -56.24 13.40
CA GLY A 705 -1.00 -55.98 14.12
C GLY A 705 -1.24 -54.50 14.47
N GLY A 706 -0.35 -53.61 14.04
CA GLY A 706 -0.52 -52.16 14.24
C GLY A 706 -1.60 -51.56 13.36
N VAL A 707 -1.92 -50.28 13.62
CA VAL A 707 -2.94 -49.52 12.89
C VAL A 707 -2.41 -48.16 12.43
N LEU A 708 -2.67 -47.83 11.18
CA LEU A 708 -2.51 -46.48 10.64
C LEU A 708 -3.87 -45.78 10.68
N VAL A 709 -3.96 -44.65 11.36
CA VAL A 709 -5.12 -43.74 11.35
C VAL A 709 -4.83 -42.65 10.37
N PHE A 710 -5.52 -42.64 9.23
CA PHE A 710 -5.42 -41.63 8.19
C PHE A 710 -6.59 -40.64 8.31
N SER A 711 -6.28 -39.35 8.26
CA SER A 711 -7.25 -38.26 8.35
C SER A 711 -6.94 -37.19 7.30
N ASN A 712 -7.98 -36.50 6.81
CA ASN A 712 -7.82 -35.24 6.05
C ASN A 712 -9.14 -34.46 6.02
N ASN A 713 -9.05 -33.14 5.72
CA ASN A 713 -10.16 -32.20 5.66
C ASN A 713 -10.53 -31.77 4.22
N ARG A 714 -10.13 -32.52 3.20
CA ARG A 714 -10.46 -32.21 1.80
C ARG A 714 -11.92 -32.58 1.51
N LYS A 715 -12.70 -31.61 1.06
CA LYS A 715 -14.08 -31.84 0.62
C LYS A 715 -14.13 -32.81 -0.57
N GLY A 716 -14.94 -33.85 -0.44
CA GLY A 716 -15.12 -34.85 -1.50
C GLY A 716 -13.93 -35.79 -1.68
N PHE A 717 -13.10 -35.96 -0.65
CA PHE A 717 -11.99 -36.91 -0.67
C PHE A 717 -12.48 -38.35 -0.84
N THR A 718 -11.75 -39.11 -1.67
CA THR A 718 -11.98 -40.56 -1.87
C THR A 718 -10.66 -41.31 -1.85
N LEU A 719 -10.62 -42.42 -1.10
CA LEU A 719 -9.46 -43.33 -1.13
C LEU A 719 -9.32 -43.94 -2.52
N GLN A 720 -8.09 -44.01 -3.02
CA GLN A 720 -7.81 -44.66 -4.28
C GLN A 720 -8.07 -46.20 -4.19
N PRO A 721 -8.61 -46.82 -5.27
CA PRO A 721 -8.91 -48.25 -5.30
C PRO A 721 -7.69 -49.15 -5.04
N SER A 722 -6.48 -48.72 -5.32
CA SER A 722 -5.24 -49.42 -5.00
C SER A 722 -5.07 -49.69 -3.52
N ILE A 723 -5.32 -48.66 -2.70
CA ILE A 723 -5.23 -48.76 -1.22
C ILE A 723 -6.34 -49.67 -0.67
N VAL A 724 -7.59 -49.50 -1.15
CA VAL A 724 -8.74 -50.31 -0.69
C VAL A 724 -8.57 -51.81 -1.01
N LYS A 725 -7.92 -52.14 -2.15
CA LYS A 725 -7.64 -53.53 -2.54
C LYS A 725 -6.51 -54.17 -1.74
N ARG A 726 -5.56 -53.36 -1.25
CA ARG A 726 -4.31 -53.84 -0.65
C ARG A 726 -4.35 -53.94 0.85
N PHE A 727 -5.19 -53.15 1.51
CA PHE A 727 -5.23 -53.04 2.97
C PHE A 727 -6.64 -53.23 3.52
N GLN A 728 -6.73 -53.61 4.79
CA GLN A 728 -7.98 -53.64 5.54
C GLN A 728 -8.36 -52.20 5.94
N ILE A 729 -9.52 -51.69 5.52
CA ILE A 729 -10.00 -50.35 5.76
C ILE A 729 -11.23 -50.35 6.63
N ASP A 730 -11.23 -49.66 7.79
CA ASP A 730 -12.41 -49.35 8.58
C ASP A 730 -12.67 -47.84 8.49
N ASP A 731 -13.78 -47.45 7.85
CA ASP A 731 -14.19 -46.03 7.76
C ASP A 731 -14.70 -45.55 9.12
N MET A 732 -13.93 -44.68 9.73
CA MET A 732 -14.19 -44.07 11.03
C MET A 732 -14.82 -42.68 10.92
N SER A 733 -15.04 -42.14 9.71
CA SER A 733 -15.49 -40.76 9.48
C SER A 733 -16.73 -40.40 10.28
N ARG A 734 -17.75 -41.28 10.29
CA ARG A 734 -18.99 -41.04 11.05
C ARG A 734 -18.82 -41.27 12.56
N LYS A 735 -18.02 -42.27 12.96
CA LYS A 735 -17.79 -42.63 14.38
C LYS A 735 -16.98 -41.55 15.12
N THR A 736 -16.10 -40.87 14.41
CA THR A 736 -15.22 -39.83 14.94
C THR A 736 -15.69 -38.42 14.64
N LEU A 737 -16.86 -38.23 14.02
CA LEU A 737 -17.44 -36.93 13.76
C LEU A 737 -18.16 -36.39 15.00
N PRO A 738 -17.70 -35.26 15.57
CA PRO A 738 -18.38 -34.65 16.69
C PRO A 738 -19.75 -34.10 16.30
N LYS A 739 -20.72 -34.16 17.23
CA LYS A 739 -22.12 -33.75 16.98
C LYS A 739 -22.29 -32.30 16.54
N ASP A 740 -21.38 -31.43 16.92
CA ASP A 740 -21.38 -30.02 16.54
C ASP A 740 -20.88 -29.78 15.09
N PHE A 741 -20.22 -30.77 14.47
CA PHE A 741 -19.81 -30.79 13.07
C PHE A 741 -20.69 -31.66 12.17
N ALA A 742 -21.76 -32.25 12.69
CA ALA A 742 -22.59 -33.21 11.97
C ALA A 742 -23.31 -32.67 10.70
N ARG A 743 -23.29 -31.33 10.48
CA ARG A 743 -23.93 -30.70 9.31
C ARG A 743 -23.08 -30.72 8.05
N THR A 744 -21.77 -30.88 8.17
CA THR A 744 -20.82 -30.89 7.08
C THR A 744 -19.93 -32.12 7.09
N PRO A 745 -20.52 -33.33 7.11
CA PRO A 745 -19.76 -34.59 7.24
C PRO A 745 -18.82 -34.84 6.06
N GLU A 746 -19.14 -34.31 4.89
CA GLU A 746 -18.35 -34.45 3.65
C GLU A 746 -17.03 -33.65 3.65
N ARG A 747 -16.82 -32.85 4.65
CA ARG A 747 -15.57 -32.04 4.76
C ARG A 747 -14.44 -32.77 5.45
N ARG A 748 -14.67 -34.01 5.90
CA ARG A 748 -13.70 -34.76 6.66
C ARG A 748 -13.77 -36.25 6.35
N PHE A 749 -12.59 -36.86 6.19
CA PHE A 749 -12.42 -38.28 6.01
C PHE A 749 -11.45 -38.84 7.07
N VAL A 750 -11.82 -39.93 7.73
CA VAL A 750 -10.98 -40.65 8.71
C VAL A 750 -11.15 -42.14 8.52
N CYS A 751 -10.05 -42.89 8.42
CA CYS A 751 -10.10 -44.35 8.40
C CYS A 751 -8.95 -44.98 9.18
N GLU A 752 -9.20 -46.19 9.70
CA GLU A 752 -8.16 -47.08 10.22
C GLU A 752 -7.74 -48.04 9.11
N ILE A 753 -6.45 -48.17 8.92
CA ILE A 753 -5.81 -48.97 7.86
C ILE A 753 -4.93 -50.03 8.55
N ARG A 754 -5.13 -51.30 8.21
CA ARG A 754 -4.30 -52.41 8.72
C ARG A 754 -3.75 -53.23 7.57
N ARG A 755 -2.64 -53.91 7.84
CA ARG A 755 -2.13 -54.90 6.91
C ARG A 755 -3.08 -56.10 6.87
N PRO A 756 -3.25 -56.78 5.71
CA PRO A 756 -4.02 -58.01 5.60
C PRO A 756 -3.60 -59.09 6.57
#